data_ce33c555a581f7b80ee7cd2c9b5d92e4
#
_entry.id   ce33c555a581f7b80ee7cd2c9b5d92e4
#
_cell.length_a   1.000
_cell.length_b   1.000
_cell.length_c   1.000
_cell.angle_alpha   90.00
_cell.angle_beta   90.00
_cell.angle_gamma   90.00
#
_symmetry.space_group_name_H-M   'P 1'
#
loop_
_entity.id
_entity.type
_entity.pdbx_description
1 polymer ?
#
loop_
_entity_poly.entity_id
_entity_poly.type
_entity_poly.pdbx_seq_one_letter_code
_entity_poly.pdbx_strand_id
1 'polypeptide(L)'
;MFLMMLFFHLVLSTAFLFFLLFTDGPFTGTPPTYGYDADRAEEQRRHHDILPYIDDSPSSSPHLSSKSPLSMFMQTELDLEKGLEMRKRVLSGILASEETYLSHLEALLLPMKPLKAAATTSQPVLTVQQIETIFFKVPELYEIHKEFYDSLLPRVQQWSHHQRVGDLFQKQASQLGVYRAFVDNYELAVETAEKCCQANTQFAEISESLKVRSTKECKDLTAKYSLETLLYKPVDRVTRSTLVLHDLLKHTPSSHPDYPLLQDALRISQNFLSSINEESTPRRQSMTVKKGENRQLLKDGFMVELVEGARKLRHVFLFTDLLLCAKLKKQIGGKSQQYDSKWYIPLSDLTFQTAEDSEPLPIPQVPDEELDAIKIKISSLRSDIQRERRANKGSKVMERLKKKLSEQESLLLLNSPNMPLRVHNRNGKSYMFLISSDYERAEWKEVIREQQKKCFKTFSLTSMELQMLTNSCLKLQTVHQLPLTVNKEEDESTGLYGFLNVIVHSASGLKQSLNLYCTLEVDSFGIFVNKAKTRVYRYTTEPKWNEEFEIELEGSQTLRLLCYEKSYNKAKMNKEDGESTDRIMGKGRIALDPQMLQGKDWQRTVIPVNGIEVKISMKFTSREFSLKRMPSRKPMGVFGVNLSTVTKLERSKVPYIVRQCLEEIERRGMEEVGIYRVSGVATDIQALKTAFDTNNKDVSVMMSEMDVNAIAGTLKLYFRELPEPLFTDELYPNFAGGIALSDSVAKESCMLNLLLSLPEPNLVTFLFLLDHLKRVAEKESVNKMSLHNLATVFGPTLLRPSEKDSKIPTNPTQPITMGDSWSLEVMSQVQVLLYFLQLETIPTPDSKRQSILFSTEV
;
A
#
# COMPACT_ATOMS: atom_id res chain seq x y z
N MET A 1 -20.32 0.86 -2.07
CA MET A 1 -21.73 1.27 -1.99
C MET A 1 -22.53 0.37 -1.04
N PHE A 2 -22.43 -0.93 -1.15
CA PHE A 2 -23.10 -1.91 -0.25
C PHE A 2 -22.69 -1.76 1.24
N LEU A 3 -21.43 -1.60 1.54
CA LEU A 3 -20.95 -1.37 2.94
C LEU A 3 -21.39 -0.03 3.52
N MET A 4 -21.46 0.99 2.70
CA MET A 4 -21.90 2.32 3.11
C MET A 4 -23.42 2.33 3.39
N MET A 5 -24.20 1.57 2.62
CA MET A 5 -25.61 1.34 2.90
C MET A 5 -25.84 0.49 4.16
N LEU A 6 -25.04 -0.54 4.40
CA LEU A 6 -25.09 -1.33 5.63
C LEU A 6 -24.77 -0.50 6.87
N PHE A 7 -23.76 0.36 6.79
CA PHE A 7 -23.37 1.24 7.89
C PHE A 7 -24.43 2.35 8.14
N PHE A 8 -25.00 2.91 7.09
CA PHE A 8 -26.07 3.91 7.20
C PHE A 8 -27.35 3.29 7.75
N HIS A 9 -27.68 2.06 7.37
CA HIS A 9 -28.83 1.33 7.90
C HIS A 9 -28.62 0.87 9.35
N LEU A 10 -27.39 0.53 9.73
CA LEU A 10 -27.03 0.17 11.12
C LEU A 10 -27.23 1.37 12.06
N VAL A 11 -26.78 2.56 11.62
CA VAL A 11 -26.92 3.81 12.40
C VAL A 11 -28.38 4.25 12.47
N LEU A 12 -29.16 4.12 11.38
CA LEU A 12 -30.59 4.46 11.38
C LEU A 12 -31.45 3.46 12.14
N SER A 13 -31.13 2.16 12.08
CA SER A 13 -31.83 1.11 12.85
C SER A 13 -31.58 1.24 14.36
N THR A 14 -30.36 1.57 14.79
CA THR A 14 -30.05 1.82 16.21
C THR A 14 -30.72 3.10 16.71
N ALA A 15 -30.75 4.16 15.91
CA ALA A 15 -31.45 5.39 16.25
C ALA A 15 -32.98 5.20 16.33
N PHE A 16 -33.56 4.36 15.46
CA PHE A 16 -34.99 4.06 15.45
C PHE A 16 -35.40 3.16 16.63
N LEU A 17 -34.56 2.20 17.01
CA LEU A 17 -34.77 1.37 18.18
C LEU A 17 -34.65 2.19 19.49
N PHE A 18 -33.73 3.17 19.52
CA PHE A 18 -33.58 4.11 20.65
C PHE A 18 -34.80 5.03 20.77
N PHE A 19 -35.41 5.42 19.64
CA PHE A 19 -36.60 6.25 19.64
C PHE A 19 -37.87 5.51 20.07
N LEU A 20 -37.98 4.20 19.80
CA LEU A 20 -39.11 3.36 20.21
C LEU A 20 -39.08 2.95 21.69
N LEU A 21 -37.92 3.03 22.34
CA LEU A 21 -37.72 2.61 23.72
C LEU A 21 -37.85 3.74 24.76
N PHE A 22 -37.91 5.01 24.31
CA PHE A 22 -37.83 6.19 25.21
C PHE A 22 -39.00 7.17 25.12
N THR A 23 -40.10 6.87 24.43
CA THR A 23 -41.29 7.73 24.42
C THR A 23 -42.45 7.07 25.18
N ASP A 24 -42.50 7.29 26.50
CA ASP A 24 -43.72 7.15 27.29
C ASP A 24 -44.40 8.51 27.34
N GLY A 25 -45.53 8.67 26.64
CA GLY A 25 -46.43 9.80 26.76
C GLY A 25 -47.51 9.81 25.65
N PRO A 26 -48.79 10.04 25.98
CA PRO A 26 -49.88 9.96 24.99
C PRO A 26 -49.89 11.23 24.11
N PHE A 27 -49.71 11.10 22.83
CA PHE A 27 -49.90 12.18 21.87
C PHE A 27 -51.33 12.16 21.30
N THR A 28 -52.08 13.19 21.69
CA THR A 28 -53.20 13.68 20.91
C THR A 28 -52.78 14.90 20.15
N GLY A 29 -52.91 14.91 18.83
CA GLY A 29 -52.65 16.10 18.03
C GLY A 29 -52.45 15.80 16.54
N THR A 30 -53.29 16.33 15.75
CA THR A 30 -53.39 16.31 14.29
C THR A 30 -52.16 16.92 13.58
N PRO A 31 -51.82 16.47 12.34
CA PRO A 31 -50.63 16.95 11.63
C PRO A 31 -50.88 18.26 10.87
N PRO A 32 -49.86 19.11 10.71
CA PRO A 32 -49.86 20.16 9.73
C PRO A 32 -49.05 19.81 8.48
N THR A 33 -49.54 20.33 7.40
CA THR A 33 -49.14 20.30 6.03
C THR A 33 -47.79 20.98 5.75
N TYR A 34 -47.20 20.50 4.65
CA TYR A 34 -45.96 21.00 4.00
C TYR A 34 -46.01 22.48 3.61
N GLY A 35 -44.87 23.16 3.80
CA GLY A 35 -44.51 24.42 3.17
C GLY A 35 -43.00 24.45 2.97
N TYR A 36 -42.60 24.60 1.71
CA TYR A 36 -41.21 24.88 1.29
C TYR A 36 -40.86 26.30 1.70
N ASP A 37 -39.68 26.55 2.21
CA ASP A 37 -38.84 27.63 1.71
C ASP A 37 -37.37 27.53 2.21
N ALA A 38 -36.51 27.98 1.31
CA ALA A 38 -35.08 28.00 1.40
C ALA A 38 -34.52 29.18 2.21
N ASP A 39 -33.26 29.06 2.48
CA ASP A 39 -32.23 30.07 2.75
C ASP A 39 -31.79 30.36 4.20
N ARG A 40 -30.49 30.30 4.27
CA ARG A 40 -29.48 31.06 5.04
C ARG A 40 -28.84 30.42 6.25
N ALA A 41 -27.65 29.99 5.99
CA ALA A 41 -26.33 30.60 6.37
C ALA A 41 -26.00 30.75 7.86
N GLU A 42 -24.87 30.18 8.17
CA GLU A 42 -23.81 30.66 9.08
C GLU A 42 -24.07 30.71 10.62
N GLU A 43 -23.28 30.10 11.30
CA GLU A 43 -22.17 30.49 12.19
C GLU A 43 -21.94 29.60 13.42
N GLN A 44 -20.76 29.05 13.40
CA GLN A 44 -19.75 29.05 14.47
C GLN A 44 -19.92 28.28 15.78
N ARG A 45 -18.94 27.41 15.91
CA ARG A 45 -17.98 27.28 17.04
C ARG A 45 -18.27 26.32 18.18
N ARG A 46 -17.33 25.37 18.18
CA ARG A 46 -16.46 24.91 19.32
C ARG A 46 -17.13 24.32 20.56
N HIS A 47 -16.80 23.16 20.88
CA HIS A 47 -15.82 22.70 21.87
C HIS A 47 -15.94 21.18 22.10
N HIS A 48 -14.80 20.56 21.94
CA HIS A 48 -14.04 19.74 22.89
C HIS A 48 -14.76 18.61 23.65
N ASP A 49 -14.30 17.43 23.28
CA ASP A 49 -13.61 16.44 24.14
C ASP A 49 -14.42 15.74 25.26
N ILE A 50 -14.21 14.49 25.22
CA ILE A 50 -13.69 13.61 26.30
C ILE A 50 -14.41 12.28 26.32
N LEU A 51 -13.69 11.27 25.83
CA LEU A 51 -13.88 9.86 26.19
C LEU A 51 -13.27 9.64 27.59
N PRO A 52 -13.91 8.98 28.51
CA PRO A 52 -13.26 8.61 29.77
C PRO A 52 -12.49 7.28 29.64
N TYR A 53 -11.24 7.36 29.97
CA TYR A 53 -10.30 6.29 30.30
C TYR A 53 -10.79 5.56 31.56
N ILE A 54 -10.76 4.24 31.54
CA ILE A 54 -10.93 3.41 32.73
C ILE A 54 -9.54 3.13 33.28
N ASP A 55 -9.30 3.63 34.48
CA ASP A 55 -8.12 3.29 35.29
C ASP A 55 -8.56 2.43 36.47
N ASP A 56 -7.98 1.22 36.55
CA ASP A 56 -8.10 0.32 37.66
C ASP A 56 -7.03 0.62 38.72
N SER A 57 -7.43 1.12 39.84
CA SER A 57 -6.71 0.79 41.10
C SER A 57 -7.48 1.22 42.37
N PRO A 58 -7.40 0.47 43.47
CA PRO A 58 -8.25 0.64 44.61
C PRO A 58 -7.62 1.45 45.77
N SER A 59 -8.35 2.39 46.28
CA SER A 59 -8.09 2.78 47.70
C SER A 59 -9.34 3.25 48.42
N SER A 60 -9.71 2.46 49.38
CA SER A 60 -10.31 2.69 50.72
C SER A 60 -10.75 4.12 51.09
N SER A 61 -11.99 4.40 51.47
CA SER A 61 -12.62 4.16 52.76
C SER A 61 -13.84 5.08 52.92
N PRO A 62 -14.64 5.03 53.98
CA PRO A 62 -16.06 4.85 53.84
C PRO A 62 -16.84 6.09 54.38
N HIS A 63 -18.00 6.33 53.86
CA HIS A 63 -19.07 7.00 54.59
C HIS A 63 -20.32 6.13 54.57
N LEU A 64 -20.65 5.59 55.76
CA LEU A 64 -21.86 4.91 56.09
C LEU A 64 -23.06 5.85 55.89
N SER A 65 -24.01 5.44 55.06
CA SER A 65 -25.44 5.72 55.30
C SER A 65 -26.15 4.37 55.25
N SER A 66 -26.60 3.96 56.44
CA SER A 66 -27.28 2.71 56.73
C SER A 66 -28.63 2.68 56.04
N LYS A 67 -28.75 1.95 54.93
CA LYS A 67 -30.01 1.39 54.47
C LYS A 67 -30.13 -0.03 55.06
N SER A 68 -31.25 -0.28 55.69
CA SER A 68 -31.50 -1.59 56.34
C SER A 68 -31.45 -2.74 55.29
N PRO A 69 -30.98 -3.94 55.63
CA PRO A 69 -30.90 -5.08 54.72
C PRO A 69 -32.26 -5.46 54.08
N LEU A 70 -33.37 -5.17 54.72
CA LEU A 70 -34.71 -5.41 54.16
C LEU A 70 -35.06 -4.53 52.95
N SER A 71 -34.62 -3.26 52.93
CA SER A 71 -34.90 -2.37 51.80
C SER A 71 -34.04 -2.68 50.55
N MET A 72 -32.89 -3.25 50.76
CA MET A 72 -32.01 -3.71 49.68
C MET A 72 -32.54 -5.02 49.06
N PHE A 73 -33.12 -5.92 49.84
CA PHE A 73 -33.77 -7.13 49.37
C PHE A 73 -35.03 -6.84 48.53
N MET A 74 -35.88 -5.92 49.01
CA MET A 74 -37.09 -5.52 48.26
C MET A 74 -36.78 -4.75 46.99
N GLN A 75 -35.68 -4.01 46.94
CA GLN A 75 -35.28 -3.27 45.75
C GLN A 75 -34.68 -4.21 44.66
N THR A 76 -33.95 -5.26 45.06
CA THR A 76 -33.43 -6.30 44.13
C THR A 76 -34.56 -7.19 43.59
N GLU A 77 -35.61 -7.48 44.39
CA GLU A 77 -36.76 -8.28 43.93
C GLU A 77 -37.65 -7.50 42.96
N LEU A 78 -37.87 -6.19 43.18
CA LEU A 78 -38.57 -5.29 42.26
C LEU A 78 -37.83 -5.06 40.95
N ASP A 79 -36.50 -4.98 40.97
CA ASP A 79 -35.69 -4.82 39.77
C ASP A 79 -35.62 -6.14 38.96
N LEU A 80 -35.70 -7.28 39.62
CA LEU A 80 -35.79 -8.61 38.99
C LEU A 80 -37.14 -8.79 38.26
N GLU A 81 -38.25 -8.40 38.92
CA GLU A 81 -39.58 -8.47 38.33
C GLU A 81 -39.75 -7.52 37.13
N LYS A 82 -39.21 -6.31 37.22
CA LYS A 82 -39.15 -5.39 36.08
C LYS A 82 -38.33 -5.96 34.92
N GLY A 83 -37.22 -6.61 35.18
CA GLY A 83 -36.40 -7.29 34.18
C GLY A 83 -37.17 -8.37 33.44
N LEU A 84 -37.89 -9.24 34.17
CA LEU A 84 -38.71 -10.30 33.59
C LEU A 84 -39.92 -9.79 32.78
N GLU A 85 -40.53 -8.69 33.20
CA GLU A 85 -41.59 -8.06 32.38
C GLU A 85 -41.04 -7.42 31.10
N MET A 86 -39.85 -6.81 31.18
CA MET A 86 -39.17 -6.30 29.98
C MET A 86 -38.76 -7.44 29.04
N ARG A 87 -38.33 -8.59 29.59
CA ARG A 87 -38.05 -9.81 28.82
C ARG A 87 -39.28 -10.28 28.01
N LYS A 88 -40.47 -10.28 28.62
CA LYS A 88 -41.75 -10.59 27.95
C LYS A 88 -42.01 -9.63 26.78
N ARG A 89 -41.80 -8.30 27.01
CA ARG A 89 -42.00 -7.27 26.00
C ARG A 89 -41.05 -7.45 24.82
N VAL A 90 -39.78 -7.75 25.07
CA VAL A 90 -38.77 -8.05 24.02
C VAL A 90 -39.21 -9.28 23.22
N LEU A 91 -39.64 -10.39 23.87
CA LEU A 91 -40.10 -11.60 23.17
C LEU A 91 -41.35 -11.36 22.33
N SER A 92 -42.28 -10.51 22.81
CA SER A 92 -43.46 -10.12 22.03
C SER A 92 -43.06 -9.30 20.80
N GLY A 93 -42.05 -8.42 20.92
CA GLY A 93 -41.45 -7.68 19.78
C GLY A 93 -40.75 -8.58 18.78
N ILE A 94 -40.06 -9.63 19.27
CA ILE A 94 -39.43 -10.64 18.41
C ILE A 94 -40.50 -11.37 17.59
N LEU A 95 -41.58 -11.82 18.27
CA LEU A 95 -42.68 -12.54 17.60
C LEU A 95 -43.34 -11.72 16.50
N ALA A 96 -43.65 -10.44 16.75
CA ALA A 96 -44.20 -9.53 15.75
C ALA A 96 -43.24 -9.28 14.57
N SER A 97 -41.94 -9.21 14.85
CA SER A 97 -40.90 -9.07 13.84
C SER A 97 -40.76 -10.33 12.98
N GLU A 98 -40.90 -11.53 13.58
CA GLU A 98 -40.92 -12.80 12.84
C GLU A 98 -42.11 -12.90 11.91
N GLU A 99 -43.30 -12.55 12.36
CA GLU A 99 -44.51 -12.56 11.57
C GLU A 99 -44.34 -11.64 10.34
N THR A 100 -43.81 -10.42 10.53
CA THR A 100 -43.51 -9.51 9.43
C THR A 100 -42.46 -10.08 8.47
N TYR A 101 -41.45 -10.73 8.98
CA TYR A 101 -40.39 -11.33 8.15
C TYR A 101 -40.92 -12.52 7.34
N LEU A 102 -41.73 -13.36 7.94
CA LEU A 102 -42.39 -14.47 7.25
C LEU A 102 -43.29 -13.98 6.09
N SER A 103 -44.04 -12.87 6.29
CA SER A 103 -44.85 -12.30 5.22
C SER A 103 -44.01 -11.79 4.03
N HIS A 104 -42.79 -11.31 4.28
CA HIS A 104 -41.85 -10.94 3.22
C HIS A 104 -41.34 -12.18 2.45
N LEU A 105 -40.99 -13.26 3.15
CA LEU A 105 -40.58 -14.53 2.52
C LEU A 105 -41.71 -15.19 1.75
N GLU A 106 -42.96 -15.16 2.27
CA GLU A 106 -44.15 -15.63 1.54
C GLU A 106 -44.33 -14.89 0.22
N ALA A 107 -44.16 -13.56 0.22
CA ALA A 107 -44.29 -12.75 -0.99
C ALA A 107 -43.23 -13.13 -2.04
N LEU A 108 -42.04 -13.58 -1.63
CA LEU A 108 -41.02 -14.13 -2.54
C LEU A 108 -41.38 -15.54 -3.06
N LEU A 109 -42.03 -16.36 -2.25
CA LEU A 109 -42.43 -17.72 -2.62
C LEU A 109 -43.65 -17.78 -3.54
N LEU A 110 -44.55 -16.79 -3.45
CA LEU A 110 -45.79 -16.75 -4.26
C LEU A 110 -45.55 -16.85 -5.76
N PRO A 111 -44.64 -16.07 -6.38
CA PRO A 111 -44.39 -16.14 -7.83
C PRO A 111 -43.61 -17.40 -8.22
N MET A 112 -42.91 -18.06 -7.29
CA MET A 112 -42.01 -19.18 -7.58
C MET A 112 -42.73 -20.41 -8.15
N LYS A 113 -43.96 -20.77 -7.63
CA LYS A 113 -44.72 -21.89 -8.12
C LYS A 113 -45.20 -21.68 -9.56
N PRO A 114 -45.86 -20.56 -9.94
CA PRO A 114 -46.27 -20.31 -11.31
C PRO A 114 -45.07 -20.17 -12.27
N LEU A 115 -43.97 -19.56 -11.84
CA LEU A 115 -42.74 -19.46 -12.65
C LEU A 115 -42.13 -20.84 -12.94
N LYS A 116 -42.10 -21.75 -11.95
CA LYS A 116 -41.63 -23.13 -12.16
C LYS A 116 -42.55 -23.91 -13.09
N ALA A 117 -43.86 -23.73 -12.98
CA ALA A 117 -44.82 -24.35 -13.90
C ALA A 117 -44.69 -23.82 -15.34
N ALA A 118 -44.47 -22.50 -15.51
CA ALA A 118 -44.21 -21.90 -16.80
C ALA A 118 -42.87 -22.31 -17.43
N ALA A 119 -41.89 -22.61 -16.62
CA ALA A 119 -40.55 -23.02 -17.11
C ALA A 119 -40.54 -24.35 -17.89
N THR A 120 -41.60 -25.16 -17.76
CA THR A 120 -41.81 -26.42 -18.50
C THR A 120 -42.58 -26.26 -19.81
N THR A 121 -43.00 -25.03 -20.16
CA THR A 121 -43.74 -24.72 -21.37
C THR A 121 -42.84 -24.37 -22.55
N SER A 122 -43.42 -24.27 -23.76
CA SER A 122 -42.67 -23.90 -24.97
C SER A 122 -42.18 -22.46 -25.00
N GLN A 123 -42.73 -21.60 -24.14
CA GLN A 123 -42.30 -20.20 -23.97
C GLN A 123 -42.18 -19.86 -22.47
N PRO A 124 -41.08 -20.22 -21.83
CA PRO A 124 -40.90 -19.99 -20.42
C PRO A 124 -40.66 -18.51 -20.12
N VAL A 125 -41.29 -18.00 -19.08
CA VAL A 125 -41.01 -16.64 -18.54
C VAL A 125 -39.60 -16.55 -18.00
N LEU A 126 -39.19 -17.59 -17.26
CA LEU A 126 -37.81 -17.79 -16.75
C LEU A 126 -37.43 -19.28 -16.94
N THR A 127 -36.15 -19.52 -17.12
CA THR A 127 -35.63 -20.90 -17.09
C THR A 127 -35.58 -21.41 -15.65
N VAL A 128 -35.59 -22.73 -15.48
CA VAL A 128 -35.48 -23.38 -14.16
C VAL A 128 -34.22 -22.87 -13.43
N GLN A 129 -33.09 -22.76 -14.12
CA GLN A 129 -31.82 -22.28 -13.56
C GLN A 129 -31.92 -20.81 -13.08
N GLN A 130 -32.62 -19.95 -13.82
CA GLN A 130 -32.83 -18.56 -13.40
C GLN A 130 -33.70 -18.49 -12.13
N ILE A 131 -34.78 -19.30 -12.06
CA ILE A 131 -35.64 -19.37 -10.89
C ILE A 131 -34.84 -19.88 -9.67
N GLU A 132 -34.07 -20.94 -9.83
CA GLU A 132 -33.23 -21.47 -8.76
C GLU A 132 -32.14 -20.50 -8.28
N THR A 133 -31.59 -19.68 -9.18
CA THR A 133 -30.61 -18.65 -8.85
C THR A 133 -31.24 -17.48 -8.11
N ILE A 134 -32.37 -16.96 -8.59
CA ILE A 134 -33.03 -15.76 -8.01
C ILE A 134 -33.61 -16.08 -6.63
N PHE A 135 -34.25 -17.24 -6.46
CA PHE A 135 -34.93 -17.64 -5.22
C PHE A 135 -34.12 -18.64 -4.38
N PHE A 136 -32.81 -18.66 -4.58
CA PHE A 136 -31.91 -19.59 -3.89
C PHE A 136 -32.03 -19.46 -2.37
N LYS A 137 -32.26 -20.58 -1.69
CA LYS A 137 -32.45 -20.70 -0.23
C LYS A 137 -33.64 -19.99 0.39
N VAL A 138 -34.50 -19.32 -0.39
CA VAL A 138 -35.71 -18.66 0.13
C VAL A 138 -36.69 -19.66 0.76
N PRO A 139 -36.97 -20.86 0.15
CA PRO A 139 -37.82 -21.85 0.80
C PRO A 139 -37.28 -22.34 2.15
N GLU A 140 -35.99 -22.64 2.23
CA GLU A 140 -35.36 -23.12 3.48
C GLU A 140 -35.36 -22.04 4.58
N LEU A 141 -35.15 -20.74 4.22
CA LEU A 141 -35.30 -19.66 5.17
C LEU A 141 -36.71 -19.53 5.70
N TYR A 142 -37.71 -19.72 4.84
CA TYR A 142 -39.12 -19.70 5.27
C TYR A 142 -39.43 -20.81 6.27
N GLU A 143 -39.00 -22.03 6.01
CA GLU A 143 -39.21 -23.17 6.88
C GLU A 143 -38.57 -22.99 8.27
N ILE A 144 -37.33 -22.51 8.31
CA ILE A 144 -36.61 -22.22 9.55
C ILE A 144 -37.35 -21.19 10.40
N HIS A 145 -37.80 -20.11 9.80
CA HIS A 145 -38.47 -19.04 10.54
C HIS A 145 -39.92 -19.38 10.90
N LYS A 146 -40.56 -20.16 10.05
CA LYS A 146 -41.91 -20.69 10.35
C LYS A 146 -41.87 -21.65 11.56
N GLU A 147 -40.93 -22.56 11.60
CA GLU A 147 -40.75 -23.48 12.74
C GLU A 147 -40.42 -22.70 14.03
N PHE A 148 -39.54 -21.70 13.92
CA PHE A 148 -39.21 -20.84 15.05
C PHE A 148 -40.42 -20.05 15.55
N TYR A 149 -41.19 -19.43 14.64
CA TYR A 149 -42.40 -18.70 14.99
C TYR A 149 -43.44 -19.58 15.65
N ASP A 150 -43.78 -20.75 15.05
CA ASP A 150 -44.76 -21.68 15.54
C ASP A 150 -44.39 -22.26 16.91
N SER A 151 -43.08 -22.36 17.20
CA SER A 151 -42.60 -22.83 18.49
C SER A 151 -42.53 -21.71 19.55
N LEU A 152 -42.31 -20.45 19.14
CA LEU A 152 -42.20 -19.30 20.04
C LEU A 152 -43.60 -18.76 20.43
N LEU A 153 -44.55 -18.75 19.50
CA LEU A 153 -45.90 -18.20 19.68
C LEU A 153 -46.60 -18.74 20.94
N PRO A 154 -46.75 -20.05 21.18
CA PRO A 154 -47.42 -20.58 22.36
C PRO A 154 -46.67 -20.23 23.63
N ARG A 155 -45.32 -20.13 23.62
CA ARG A 155 -44.53 -19.79 24.78
C ARG A 155 -44.65 -18.32 25.19
N VAL A 156 -44.92 -17.43 24.25
CA VAL A 156 -45.18 -16.01 24.51
C VAL A 156 -46.66 -15.80 24.92
N GLN A 157 -47.58 -16.51 24.30
CA GLN A 157 -49.03 -16.43 24.67
C GLN A 157 -49.31 -16.97 26.06
N GLN A 158 -48.70 -18.10 26.44
CA GLN A 158 -48.82 -18.71 27.76
C GLN A 158 -47.66 -18.31 28.67
N TRP A 159 -47.44 -17.02 28.81
CA TRP A 159 -46.29 -16.47 29.49
C TRP A 159 -46.23 -16.80 30.98
N SER A 160 -45.07 -17.24 31.44
CA SER A 160 -44.69 -17.27 32.83
C SER A 160 -43.27 -16.72 33.01
N HIS A 161 -42.91 -16.24 34.21
CA HIS A 161 -41.59 -15.72 34.51
C HIS A 161 -40.48 -16.78 34.33
N HIS A 162 -40.81 -18.05 34.45
CA HIS A 162 -39.89 -19.19 34.25
C HIS A 162 -39.93 -19.77 32.82
N GLN A 163 -40.63 -19.08 31.87
CA GLN A 163 -40.79 -19.60 30.52
C GLN A 163 -39.43 -19.71 29.84
N ARG A 164 -39.11 -20.91 29.32
CA ARG A 164 -37.89 -21.18 28.59
C ARG A 164 -38.10 -20.93 27.10
N VAL A 165 -37.12 -20.26 26.50
CA VAL A 165 -37.07 -19.96 25.04
C VAL A 165 -35.65 -20.10 24.48
N GLY A 166 -34.64 -20.26 25.34
CA GLY A 166 -33.24 -20.29 24.93
C GLY A 166 -32.89 -21.43 23.97
N ASP A 167 -33.59 -22.56 24.08
CA ASP A 167 -33.47 -23.71 23.17
C ASP A 167 -33.85 -23.35 21.73
N LEU A 168 -34.86 -22.50 21.55
CA LEU A 168 -35.31 -22.07 20.21
C LEU A 168 -34.26 -21.19 19.55
N PHE A 169 -33.68 -20.27 20.31
CA PHE A 169 -32.64 -19.38 19.80
C PHE A 169 -31.33 -20.13 19.49
N GLN A 170 -30.99 -21.12 20.31
CA GLN A 170 -29.82 -21.97 20.06
C GLN A 170 -30.02 -22.80 18.77
N LYS A 171 -31.22 -23.37 18.59
CA LYS A 171 -31.59 -24.08 17.35
C LYS A 171 -31.50 -23.20 16.13
N GLN A 172 -32.06 -21.99 16.17
CA GLN A 172 -31.96 -21.00 15.09
C GLN A 172 -30.52 -20.62 14.79
N ALA A 173 -29.72 -20.38 15.82
CA ALA A 173 -28.28 -20.07 15.65
C ALA A 173 -27.49 -21.22 14.97
N SER A 174 -27.88 -22.48 15.20
CA SER A 174 -27.26 -23.63 14.53
C SER A 174 -27.58 -23.73 13.04
N GLN A 175 -28.62 -23.04 12.56
CA GLN A 175 -29.09 -23.03 11.17
C GLN A 175 -28.60 -21.83 10.33
N LEU A 176 -27.72 -20.99 10.88
CA LEU A 176 -27.17 -19.81 10.21
C LEU A 176 -26.42 -20.13 8.90
N GLY A 177 -25.99 -21.39 8.68
CA GLY A 177 -25.38 -21.83 7.43
C GLY A 177 -26.25 -21.61 6.20
N VAL A 178 -27.58 -21.64 6.33
CA VAL A 178 -28.53 -21.34 5.25
C VAL A 178 -28.47 -19.87 4.86
N TYR A 179 -28.35 -18.99 5.84
CA TYR A 179 -28.14 -17.55 5.61
C TYR A 179 -26.83 -17.26 4.90
N ARG A 180 -25.77 -17.98 5.23
CA ARG A 180 -24.50 -17.85 4.54
C ARG A 180 -24.65 -18.16 3.06
N ALA A 181 -25.24 -19.31 2.75
CA ALA A 181 -25.49 -19.71 1.37
C ALA A 181 -26.36 -18.70 0.61
N PHE A 182 -27.37 -18.12 1.27
CA PHE A 182 -28.20 -17.06 0.68
C PHE A 182 -27.42 -15.79 0.40
N VAL A 183 -26.63 -15.31 1.38
CA VAL A 183 -25.83 -14.07 1.25
C VAL A 183 -24.75 -14.22 0.16
N ASP A 184 -24.09 -15.37 0.08
CA ASP A 184 -23.09 -15.67 -0.95
C ASP A 184 -23.69 -15.64 -2.38
N ASN A 185 -24.98 -16.00 -2.52
CA ASN A 185 -25.71 -15.98 -3.80
C ASN A 185 -26.39 -14.63 -4.09
N TYR A 186 -26.51 -13.74 -3.14
CA TYR A 186 -27.37 -12.55 -3.22
C TYR A 186 -27.07 -11.65 -4.43
N GLU A 187 -25.80 -11.31 -4.65
CA GLU A 187 -25.40 -10.47 -5.79
C GLU A 187 -25.74 -11.14 -7.13
N LEU A 188 -25.52 -12.45 -7.24
CA LEU A 188 -25.86 -13.21 -8.44
C LEU A 188 -27.38 -13.29 -8.66
N ALA A 189 -28.17 -13.39 -7.58
CA ALA A 189 -29.62 -13.40 -7.65
C ALA A 189 -30.16 -12.04 -8.16
N VAL A 190 -29.65 -10.91 -7.64
CA VAL A 190 -30.03 -9.56 -8.07
C VAL A 190 -29.61 -9.32 -9.52
N GLU A 191 -28.37 -9.63 -9.89
CA GLU A 191 -27.89 -9.48 -11.28
C GLU A 191 -28.70 -10.33 -12.26
N THR A 192 -29.06 -11.56 -11.86
CA THR A 192 -29.90 -12.44 -12.68
C THR A 192 -31.30 -11.90 -12.82
N ALA A 193 -31.90 -11.40 -11.72
CA ALA A 193 -33.24 -10.79 -11.74
C ALA A 193 -33.27 -9.56 -12.64
N GLU A 194 -32.28 -8.66 -12.56
CA GLU A 194 -32.18 -7.49 -13.44
C GLU A 194 -32.10 -7.87 -14.92
N LYS A 195 -31.27 -8.85 -15.27
CA LYS A 195 -31.13 -9.37 -16.64
C LYS A 195 -32.44 -9.95 -17.14
N CYS A 196 -33.16 -10.68 -16.27
CA CYS A 196 -34.44 -11.26 -16.61
C CYS A 196 -35.52 -10.20 -16.78
N CYS A 197 -35.56 -9.14 -15.98
CA CYS A 197 -36.46 -7.99 -16.15
C CYS A 197 -36.22 -7.25 -17.47
N GLN A 198 -34.95 -7.10 -17.87
CA GLN A 198 -34.62 -6.47 -19.16
C GLN A 198 -35.01 -7.34 -20.36
N ALA A 199 -34.97 -8.66 -20.22
CA ALA A 199 -35.28 -9.61 -21.30
C ALA A 199 -36.74 -9.98 -21.41
N ASN A 200 -37.54 -9.85 -20.35
CA ASN A 200 -38.95 -10.32 -20.30
C ASN A 200 -39.81 -9.32 -19.52
N THR A 201 -40.75 -8.69 -20.21
CA THR A 201 -41.67 -7.70 -19.66
C THR A 201 -42.62 -8.29 -18.62
N GLN A 202 -43.05 -9.55 -18.77
CA GLN A 202 -43.93 -10.22 -17.80
C GLN A 202 -43.22 -10.42 -16.46
N PHE A 203 -41.93 -10.78 -16.51
CA PHE A 203 -41.15 -10.89 -15.31
C PHE A 203 -40.85 -9.53 -14.67
N ALA A 204 -40.63 -8.48 -15.46
CA ALA A 204 -40.50 -7.12 -14.98
C ALA A 204 -41.73 -6.67 -14.19
N GLU A 205 -42.95 -6.89 -14.72
CA GLU A 205 -44.18 -6.58 -14.01
C GLU A 205 -44.35 -7.36 -12.70
N ILE A 206 -43.99 -8.65 -12.70
CA ILE A 206 -44.00 -9.48 -11.47
C ILE A 206 -43.01 -8.92 -10.45
N SER A 207 -41.83 -8.54 -10.89
CA SER A 207 -40.73 -8.05 -10.00
C SER A 207 -41.00 -6.71 -9.34
N GLU A 208 -41.82 -5.84 -9.97
CA GLU A 208 -42.09 -4.51 -9.45
C GLU A 208 -43.25 -4.46 -8.44
N SER A 209 -44.09 -5.48 -8.35
CA SER A 209 -45.33 -5.42 -7.58
C SER A 209 -45.66 -6.69 -6.79
N LEU A 210 -44.67 -7.18 -6.00
CA LEU A 210 -44.93 -8.28 -5.08
C LEU A 210 -45.78 -7.82 -3.89
N LYS A 211 -46.87 -8.52 -3.64
CA LYS A 211 -47.86 -8.18 -2.59
C LYS A 211 -47.44 -8.82 -1.26
N VAL A 212 -47.19 -8.01 -0.26
CA VAL A 212 -46.93 -8.42 1.11
C VAL A 212 -48.20 -8.21 1.94
N ARG A 213 -48.62 -9.22 2.70
CA ARG A 213 -49.76 -9.09 3.64
C ARG A 213 -49.36 -8.18 4.79
N SER A 214 -50.20 -7.19 5.11
CA SER A 214 -50.01 -6.35 6.28
C SER A 214 -50.49 -7.10 7.52
N THR A 215 -49.65 -7.18 8.54
CA THR A 215 -49.96 -7.84 9.85
C THR A 215 -50.74 -6.96 10.80
N LYS A 216 -50.99 -5.69 10.46
CA LYS A 216 -51.79 -4.77 11.29
C LYS A 216 -53.29 -4.90 10.91
N GLU A 217 -54.15 -4.94 11.91
CA GLU A 217 -55.61 -5.18 11.87
C GLU A 217 -56.45 -4.31 10.93
N CYS A 218 -55.87 -3.61 9.98
CA CYS A 218 -56.56 -2.92 8.90
C CYS A 218 -56.75 -3.88 7.72
N LYS A 219 -57.95 -4.38 7.57
CA LYS A 219 -58.41 -5.13 6.40
C LYS A 219 -58.06 -4.34 5.14
N ASP A 220 -57.37 -5.01 4.19
CA ASP A 220 -57.16 -4.64 2.78
C ASP A 220 -55.96 -3.72 2.39
N LEU A 221 -54.98 -3.48 3.21
CA LEU A 221 -53.74 -2.85 2.77
C LEU A 221 -52.63 -3.86 2.47
N THR A 222 -52.59 -4.33 1.22
CA THR A 222 -51.42 -5.04 0.69
C THR A 222 -50.39 -4.01 0.24
N ALA A 223 -49.27 -3.96 0.93
CA ALA A 223 -48.11 -3.15 0.50
C ALA A 223 -47.42 -3.84 -0.68
N LYS A 224 -47.10 -3.07 -1.73
CA LYS A 224 -46.34 -3.54 -2.88
C LYS A 224 -44.84 -3.30 -2.66
N TYR A 225 -44.03 -4.31 -2.89
CA TYR A 225 -42.57 -4.24 -2.80
C TYR A 225 -41.94 -4.74 -4.11
N SER A 226 -40.79 -4.17 -4.47
CA SER A 226 -39.96 -4.72 -5.54
C SER A 226 -39.30 -6.02 -5.11
N LEU A 227 -39.01 -6.89 -6.06
CA LEU A 227 -38.27 -8.14 -5.85
C LEU A 227 -36.91 -7.89 -5.20
N GLU A 228 -36.17 -6.86 -5.63
CA GLU A 228 -34.87 -6.45 -5.06
C GLU A 228 -34.99 -6.09 -3.57
N THR A 229 -36.03 -5.29 -3.24
CA THR A 229 -36.32 -4.91 -1.85
C THR A 229 -36.58 -6.13 -0.98
N LEU A 230 -37.34 -7.12 -1.48
CA LEU A 230 -37.64 -8.34 -0.72
C LEU A 230 -36.45 -9.29 -0.64
N LEU A 231 -35.66 -9.43 -1.69
CA LEU A 231 -34.39 -10.20 -1.66
C LEU A 231 -33.37 -9.64 -0.68
N TYR A 232 -33.45 -8.33 -0.34
CA TYR A 232 -32.58 -7.74 0.67
C TYR A 232 -33.00 -8.07 2.11
N LYS A 233 -34.26 -8.43 2.36
CA LYS A 233 -34.79 -8.69 3.72
C LYS A 233 -34.05 -9.78 4.49
N PRO A 234 -33.67 -10.93 3.89
CA PRO A 234 -32.84 -11.90 4.61
C PRO A 234 -31.45 -11.38 5.01
N VAL A 235 -30.82 -10.53 4.20
CA VAL A 235 -29.51 -9.91 4.52
C VAL A 235 -29.64 -9.00 5.75
N ASP A 236 -30.68 -8.16 5.79
CA ASP A 236 -30.99 -7.27 6.91
C ASP A 236 -31.36 -8.05 8.18
N ARG A 237 -32.05 -9.20 8.02
CA ARG A 237 -32.51 -10.05 9.13
C ARG A 237 -31.39 -10.55 10.03
N VAL A 238 -30.24 -10.93 9.46
CA VAL A 238 -29.10 -11.46 10.22
C VAL A 238 -28.62 -10.47 11.28
N THR A 239 -28.45 -9.21 10.87
CA THR A 239 -27.98 -8.14 11.77
C THR A 239 -29.01 -7.84 12.87
N ARG A 240 -30.29 -7.74 12.49
CA ARG A 240 -31.39 -7.47 13.44
C ARG A 240 -31.56 -8.59 14.45
N SER A 241 -31.49 -9.85 14.03
CA SER A 241 -31.59 -11.00 14.93
C SER A 241 -30.54 -10.99 16.03
N THR A 242 -29.32 -10.58 15.72
CA THR A 242 -28.24 -10.49 16.72
C THR A 242 -28.48 -9.36 17.72
N LEU A 243 -28.95 -8.19 17.27
CA LEU A 243 -29.28 -7.06 18.16
C LEU A 243 -30.41 -7.39 19.13
N VAL A 244 -31.47 -8.03 18.64
CA VAL A 244 -32.63 -8.41 19.44
C VAL A 244 -32.28 -9.52 20.47
N LEU A 245 -31.41 -10.46 20.06
CA LEU A 245 -30.92 -11.50 20.96
C LEU A 245 -30.05 -10.91 22.09
N HIS A 246 -29.22 -9.89 21.77
CA HIS A 246 -28.48 -9.16 22.80
C HIS A 246 -29.40 -8.45 23.79
N ASP A 247 -30.48 -7.81 23.30
CA ASP A 247 -31.45 -7.13 24.17
C ASP A 247 -32.24 -8.13 25.04
N LEU A 248 -32.61 -9.29 24.50
CA LEU A 248 -33.23 -10.36 25.25
C LEU A 248 -32.31 -10.87 26.37
N LEU A 249 -31.02 -11.06 26.10
CA LEU A 249 -30.05 -11.50 27.10
C LEU A 249 -29.86 -10.47 28.21
N LYS A 250 -29.82 -9.17 27.88
CA LYS A 250 -29.74 -8.08 28.85
C LYS A 250 -30.86 -8.09 29.87
N HIS A 251 -32.09 -8.48 29.46
CA HIS A 251 -33.28 -8.56 30.34
C HIS A 251 -33.54 -9.96 30.88
N THR A 252 -32.63 -10.92 30.70
CA THR A 252 -32.70 -12.25 31.28
C THR A 252 -31.76 -12.32 32.47
N PRO A 253 -32.26 -12.59 33.68
CA PRO A 253 -31.41 -12.74 34.87
C PRO A 253 -30.36 -13.84 34.68
N SER A 254 -29.17 -13.66 35.25
CA SER A 254 -28.09 -14.67 35.16
C SER A 254 -28.45 -16.01 35.85
N SER A 255 -29.43 -15.99 36.81
CA SER A 255 -29.98 -17.18 37.43
C SER A 255 -31.02 -17.91 36.59
N HIS A 256 -31.48 -17.30 35.49
CA HIS A 256 -32.49 -17.91 34.62
C HIS A 256 -31.89 -19.05 33.78
N PRO A 257 -32.58 -20.22 33.65
CA PRO A 257 -32.03 -21.37 32.91
C PRO A 257 -31.75 -21.09 31.42
N ASP A 258 -32.35 -20.06 30.84
CA ASP A 258 -32.09 -19.63 29.46
C ASP A 258 -30.82 -18.80 29.27
N TYR A 259 -30.29 -18.23 30.37
CA TYR A 259 -29.16 -17.30 30.28
C TYR A 259 -27.96 -17.90 29.52
N PRO A 260 -27.45 -19.10 29.85
CA PRO A 260 -26.34 -19.73 29.16
C PRO A 260 -26.69 -20.10 27.71
N LEU A 261 -27.91 -20.49 27.41
CA LEU A 261 -28.36 -20.85 26.06
C LEU A 261 -28.43 -19.61 25.15
N LEU A 262 -28.97 -18.50 25.67
CA LEU A 262 -29.04 -17.23 24.96
C LEU A 262 -27.65 -16.62 24.76
N GLN A 263 -26.76 -16.76 25.75
CA GLN A 263 -25.37 -16.32 25.66
C GLN A 263 -24.62 -17.08 24.55
N ASP A 264 -24.78 -18.39 24.47
CA ASP A 264 -24.18 -19.23 23.44
C ASP A 264 -24.76 -18.91 22.06
N ALA A 265 -26.08 -18.78 21.94
CA ALA A 265 -26.72 -18.36 20.68
C ALA A 265 -26.26 -16.98 20.23
N LEU A 266 -26.08 -16.01 21.15
CA LEU A 266 -25.54 -14.69 20.82
C LEU A 266 -24.09 -14.77 20.35
N ARG A 267 -23.24 -15.55 21.03
CA ARG A 267 -21.84 -15.78 20.63
C ARG A 267 -21.75 -16.37 19.21
N ILE A 268 -22.58 -17.39 18.92
CA ILE A 268 -22.63 -18.00 17.57
C ILE A 268 -23.07 -16.98 16.53
N SER A 269 -24.10 -16.18 16.82
CA SER A 269 -24.62 -15.15 15.90
C SER A 269 -23.62 -14.02 15.66
N GLN A 270 -22.90 -13.57 16.69
CA GLN A 270 -21.85 -12.57 16.59
C GLN A 270 -20.66 -13.07 15.77
N ASN A 271 -20.21 -14.30 16.02
CA ASN A 271 -19.15 -14.93 15.23
C ASN A 271 -19.56 -15.08 13.76
N PHE A 272 -20.82 -15.41 13.52
CA PHE A 272 -21.37 -15.50 12.16
C PHE A 272 -21.39 -14.13 11.46
N LEU A 273 -21.87 -13.07 12.13
CA LEU A 273 -21.83 -11.70 11.62
C LEU A 273 -20.41 -11.23 11.36
N SER A 274 -19.49 -11.49 12.29
CA SER A 274 -18.06 -11.16 12.10
C SER A 274 -17.50 -11.88 10.88
N SER A 275 -17.86 -13.16 10.67
CA SER A 275 -17.41 -13.91 9.51
C SER A 275 -17.95 -13.35 8.19
N ILE A 276 -19.20 -12.88 8.16
CA ILE A 276 -19.78 -12.21 6.98
C ILE A 276 -19.13 -10.83 6.76
N ASN A 277 -18.90 -10.06 7.83
CA ASN A 277 -18.28 -8.74 7.76
C ASN A 277 -16.78 -8.81 7.46
N GLU A 278 -16.06 -9.81 7.95
CA GLU A 278 -14.66 -10.07 7.61
C GLU A 278 -14.50 -10.46 6.13
N GLU A 279 -15.50 -11.07 5.52
CA GLU A 279 -15.54 -11.35 4.09
C GLU A 279 -15.84 -10.11 3.25
N SER A 280 -16.52 -9.12 3.81
CA SER A 280 -16.75 -7.82 3.16
C SER A 280 -15.58 -6.85 3.32
N THR A 281 -14.68 -7.08 4.28
CA THR A 281 -13.36 -6.42 4.36
C THR A 281 -12.34 -7.25 3.56
N PRO A 282 -11.39 -6.65 2.80
CA PRO A 282 -10.50 -7.38 1.88
C PRO A 282 -9.44 -8.24 2.56
N ARG A 283 -9.74 -8.84 3.71
CA ARG A 283 -8.85 -9.72 4.47
C ARG A 283 -9.51 -11.09 4.68
N ARG A 284 -9.01 -12.11 3.94
CA ARG A 284 -9.18 -13.54 4.19
C ARG A 284 -10.56 -14.12 3.88
N GLN A 285 -10.94 -14.19 2.60
CA GLN A 285 -11.99 -15.13 2.18
C GLN A 285 -11.42 -16.54 2.11
N SER A 286 -12.05 -17.48 2.83
CA SER A 286 -11.75 -18.90 2.71
C SER A 286 -12.66 -19.54 1.65
N MET A 287 -12.08 -20.24 0.69
CA MET A 287 -12.81 -21.02 -0.32
C MET A 287 -12.77 -22.49 0.04
N THR A 288 -13.93 -23.14 0.03
CA THR A 288 -14.01 -24.58 0.30
C THR A 288 -13.48 -25.37 -0.88
N VAL A 289 -12.39 -26.09 -0.69
CA VAL A 289 -11.80 -27.00 -1.67
C VAL A 289 -12.07 -28.41 -1.21
N LYS A 290 -12.94 -29.15 -1.90
CA LYS A 290 -13.34 -30.52 -1.56
C LYS A 290 -13.63 -30.73 -0.07
N LYS A 291 -14.78 -31.33 0.30
CA LYS A 291 -15.23 -31.55 1.69
C LYS A 291 -14.14 -31.45 2.76
N GLY A 292 -14.01 -30.29 3.42
CA GLY A 292 -13.22 -30.10 4.64
C GLY A 292 -11.96 -29.25 4.54
N GLU A 293 -11.52 -28.78 3.36
CA GLU A 293 -10.34 -27.91 3.23
C GLU A 293 -10.75 -26.50 2.79
N ASN A 294 -10.38 -25.49 3.56
CA ASN A 294 -10.63 -24.08 3.26
C ASN A 294 -9.40 -23.45 2.59
N ARG A 295 -9.53 -23.01 1.33
CA ARG A 295 -8.52 -22.21 0.64
C ARG A 295 -8.63 -20.77 1.07
N GLN A 296 -7.52 -20.17 1.53
CA GLN A 296 -7.44 -18.76 1.91
C GLN A 296 -6.40 -18.04 1.06
N LEU A 297 -6.68 -16.79 0.70
CA LEU A 297 -5.69 -15.91 0.10
C LEU A 297 -4.74 -15.42 1.21
N LEU A 298 -3.44 -15.63 1.02
CA LEU A 298 -2.40 -15.23 1.96
C LEU A 298 -1.72 -13.95 1.53
N LYS A 299 -1.45 -13.82 0.24
CA LYS A 299 -0.75 -12.68 -0.35
C LYS A 299 -1.14 -12.55 -1.82
N ASP A 300 -1.25 -11.33 -2.29
CA ASP A 300 -1.34 -11.04 -3.71
C ASP A 300 -0.49 -9.81 -4.06
N GLY A 301 -0.20 -9.63 -5.34
CA GLY A 301 0.55 -8.48 -5.81
C GLY A 301 0.78 -8.51 -7.33
N PHE A 302 1.02 -7.34 -7.87
CA PHE A 302 1.41 -7.21 -9.27
C PHE A 302 2.90 -7.52 -9.44
N MET A 303 3.21 -8.37 -10.43
CA MET A 303 4.57 -8.74 -10.82
C MET A 303 4.73 -8.69 -12.31
N VAL A 304 5.95 -8.59 -12.78
CA VAL A 304 6.30 -8.67 -14.20
C VAL A 304 6.74 -10.08 -14.53
N GLU A 305 5.96 -10.80 -15.36
CA GLU A 305 6.34 -12.10 -15.90
C GLU A 305 7.13 -11.92 -17.19
N LEU A 306 8.28 -12.55 -17.30
CA LEU A 306 9.07 -12.59 -18.52
C LEU A 306 8.64 -13.81 -19.35
N VAL A 307 7.97 -13.56 -20.49
CA VAL A 307 7.47 -14.61 -21.39
C VAL A 307 8.05 -14.39 -22.77
N GLU A 308 8.90 -15.30 -23.26
CA GLU A 308 9.55 -15.20 -24.56
C GLU A 308 10.29 -13.85 -24.78
N GLY A 309 11.01 -13.40 -23.75
CA GLY A 309 11.72 -12.13 -23.74
C GLY A 309 10.84 -10.87 -23.56
N ALA A 310 9.51 -11.01 -23.58
CA ALA A 310 8.59 -9.89 -23.38
C ALA A 310 8.14 -9.73 -21.94
N ARG A 311 8.15 -8.51 -21.43
CA ARG A 311 7.65 -8.15 -20.11
C ARG A 311 6.13 -8.10 -20.11
N LYS A 312 5.47 -8.86 -19.24
CA LYS A 312 4.01 -8.92 -19.12
C LYS A 312 3.58 -8.70 -17.68
N LEU A 313 2.76 -7.68 -17.44
CA LEU A 313 2.20 -7.44 -16.11
C LEU A 313 1.21 -8.55 -15.74
N ARG A 314 1.36 -9.10 -14.54
CA ARG A 314 0.52 -10.15 -13.96
C ARG A 314 0.09 -9.76 -12.56
N HIS A 315 -1.07 -10.26 -12.16
CA HIS A 315 -1.47 -10.29 -10.77
C HIS A 315 -1.27 -11.72 -10.26
N VAL A 316 -0.44 -11.87 -9.25
CA VAL A 316 -0.09 -13.16 -8.66
C VAL A 316 -0.80 -13.30 -7.32
N PHE A 317 -1.48 -14.42 -7.12
CA PHE A 317 -2.25 -14.74 -5.91
C PHE A 317 -1.65 -15.99 -5.26
N LEU A 318 -1.22 -15.86 -4.03
CA LEU A 318 -0.75 -16.96 -3.20
C LEU A 318 -1.86 -17.38 -2.26
N PHE A 319 -2.39 -18.56 -2.48
CA PHE A 319 -3.35 -19.21 -1.60
C PHE A 319 -2.64 -20.20 -0.65
N THR A 320 -3.38 -20.72 0.31
CA THR A 320 -2.86 -21.70 1.28
C THR A 320 -2.32 -22.98 0.65
N ASP A 321 -2.74 -23.30 -0.58
CA ASP A 321 -2.42 -24.56 -1.28
C ASP A 321 -1.85 -24.39 -2.70
N LEU A 322 -1.96 -23.19 -3.30
CA LEU A 322 -1.48 -22.95 -4.67
C LEU A 322 -1.01 -21.51 -4.90
N LEU A 323 -0.20 -21.34 -5.93
CA LEU A 323 0.17 -20.07 -6.54
C LEU A 323 -0.57 -19.93 -7.88
N LEU A 324 -1.34 -18.84 -8.04
CA LEU A 324 -2.10 -18.52 -9.25
C LEU A 324 -1.53 -17.28 -9.93
N CYS A 325 -1.25 -17.36 -11.21
CA CYS A 325 -0.88 -16.22 -12.05
C CYS A 325 -2.04 -15.85 -12.97
N ALA A 326 -2.49 -14.60 -12.92
CA ALA A 326 -3.61 -14.12 -13.70
C ALA A 326 -3.29 -12.79 -14.41
N LYS A 327 -3.99 -12.54 -15.52
CA LYS A 327 -3.96 -11.28 -16.27
C LYS A 327 -5.25 -10.52 -16.03
N LEU A 328 -5.15 -9.27 -15.63
CA LEU A 328 -6.31 -8.38 -15.55
C LEU A 328 -6.73 -7.98 -16.97
N LYS A 329 -7.98 -8.26 -17.36
CA LYS A 329 -8.59 -7.80 -18.63
C LYS A 329 -9.04 -6.36 -18.47
N LYS A 330 -8.63 -5.50 -19.41
CA LYS A 330 -9.09 -4.09 -19.43
C LYS A 330 -10.59 -4.03 -19.68
N GLN A 331 -11.26 -3.06 -19.07
CA GLN A 331 -12.64 -2.72 -19.34
C GLN A 331 -12.80 -2.28 -20.81
N ILE A 332 -13.64 -2.97 -21.56
CA ILE A 332 -14.05 -2.57 -22.90
C ILE A 332 -15.59 -2.52 -22.89
N GLY A 333 -16.17 -1.35 -23.10
CA GLY A 333 -17.61 -1.21 -23.31
C GLY A 333 -18.49 -1.53 -22.08
N GLY A 334 -18.13 -1.01 -20.88
CA GLY A 334 -19.02 -1.12 -19.69
C GLY A 334 -19.04 -2.47 -18.98
N LYS A 335 -18.27 -3.46 -19.43
CA LYS A 335 -18.13 -4.74 -18.73
C LYS A 335 -17.24 -4.60 -17.50
N SER A 336 -17.60 -5.26 -16.40
CA SER A 336 -16.81 -5.32 -15.19
C SER A 336 -15.37 -5.82 -15.45
N GLN A 337 -14.42 -5.41 -14.62
CA GLN A 337 -13.06 -5.94 -14.65
C GLN A 337 -13.10 -7.47 -14.43
N GLN A 338 -12.29 -8.21 -15.15
CA GLN A 338 -12.19 -9.67 -15.02
C GLN A 338 -10.74 -10.11 -15.06
N TYR A 339 -10.44 -11.16 -14.32
CA TYR A 339 -9.16 -11.86 -14.42
C TYR A 339 -9.25 -13.02 -15.42
N ASP A 340 -8.10 -13.29 -16.04
CA ASP A 340 -7.88 -14.43 -16.95
C ASP A 340 -6.69 -15.21 -16.40
N SER A 341 -6.93 -16.43 -15.90
CA SER A 341 -5.88 -17.30 -15.38
C SER A 341 -4.89 -17.67 -16.49
N LYS A 342 -3.60 -17.58 -16.20
CA LYS A 342 -2.55 -17.98 -17.14
C LYS A 342 -2.01 -19.35 -16.79
N TRP A 343 -1.73 -19.55 -15.52
CA TRP A 343 -1.28 -20.81 -14.96
C TRP A 343 -1.45 -20.79 -13.43
N TYR A 344 -1.42 -21.97 -12.84
CA TYR A 344 -1.33 -22.16 -11.39
C TYR A 344 -0.36 -23.29 -11.09
N ILE A 345 0.19 -23.28 -9.88
CA ILE A 345 1.06 -24.35 -9.37
C ILE A 345 0.61 -24.68 -7.95
N PRO A 346 0.22 -25.96 -7.66
CA PRO A 346 0.06 -26.41 -6.28
C PRO A 346 1.35 -26.21 -5.50
N LEU A 347 1.28 -25.75 -4.26
CA LEU A 347 2.48 -25.43 -3.48
C LEU A 347 3.37 -26.65 -3.20
N SER A 348 2.77 -27.85 -3.14
CA SER A 348 3.51 -29.12 -3.04
C SER A 348 4.40 -29.41 -4.26
N ASP A 349 4.05 -28.87 -5.42
CA ASP A 349 4.73 -29.11 -6.71
C ASP A 349 5.62 -27.92 -7.10
N LEU A 350 5.60 -26.84 -6.33
CA LEU A 350 6.37 -25.64 -6.60
C LEU A 350 7.80 -25.79 -6.05
N THR A 351 8.79 -25.54 -6.90
CA THR A 351 10.18 -25.46 -6.50
C THR A 351 10.81 -24.15 -6.96
N PHE A 352 11.73 -23.63 -6.17
CA PHE A 352 12.59 -22.53 -6.57
C PHE A 352 13.80 -23.12 -7.30
N GLN A 353 14.37 -22.35 -8.22
CA GLN A 353 15.56 -22.78 -8.96
C GLN A 353 16.66 -23.24 -7.99
N THR A 354 17.18 -24.42 -8.21
CA THR A 354 18.42 -24.90 -7.59
C THR A 354 19.61 -24.46 -8.44
N ALA A 355 20.78 -24.41 -7.78
CA ALA A 355 22.01 -23.87 -8.37
C ALA A 355 22.55 -24.59 -9.63
N GLU A 356 21.93 -25.69 -10.01
CA GLU A 356 22.39 -26.55 -11.11
C GLU A 356 21.67 -26.30 -12.45
N ASP A 357 20.57 -25.54 -12.42
CA ASP A 357 19.74 -25.31 -13.59
C ASP A 357 20.10 -23.98 -14.26
N SER A 358 20.87 -24.12 -15.36
CA SER A 358 20.69 -23.38 -16.60
C SER A 358 21.37 -22.03 -16.80
N GLU A 359 21.71 -21.87 -18.06
CA GLU A 359 22.11 -20.63 -18.74
C GLU A 359 21.23 -19.46 -18.32
N PRO A 360 21.82 -18.31 -17.96
CA PRO A 360 21.11 -17.09 -17.64
C PRO A 360 20.34 -16.64 -18.89
N LEU A 361 19.00 -16.69 -18.81
CA LEU A 361 18.18 -16.02 -19.83
C LEU A 361 18.46 -14.53 -19.76
N PRO A 362 18.88 -13.90 -20.85
CA PRO A 362 19.14 -12.46 -20.84
C PRO A 362 17.84 -11.71 -20.50
N ILE A 363 17.87 -10.96 -19.39
CA ILE A 363 16.76 -10.07 -19.04
C ILE A 363 16.85 -8.86 -19.95
N PRO A 364 15.84 -8.59 -20.79
CA PRO A 364 15.83 -7.37 -21.59
C PRO A 364 15.92 -6.14 -20.70
N GLN A 365 17.00 -5.40 -20.81
CA GLN A 365 17.19 -4.16 -20.06
C GLN A 365 16.34 -3.06 -20.71
N VAL A 366 15.64 -2.31 -19.89
CA VAL A 366 14.95 -1.08 -20.32
C VAL A 366 15.91 0.07 -20.06
N PRO A 367 16.19 0.92 -21.05
CA PRO A 367 17.07 2.07 -20.85
C PRO A 367 16.56 2.96 -19.70
N ASP A 368 17.45 3.40 -18.84
CA ASP A 368 17.10 4.26 -17.69
C ASP A 368 16.47 5.59 -18.15
N GLU A 369 16.82 6.06 -19.35
CA GLU A 369 16.20 7.23 -20.01
C GLU A 369 14.70 7.05 -20.24
N GLU A 370 14.25 5.85 -20.64
CA GLU A 370 12.83 5.55 -20.81
C GLU A 370 12.11 5.53 -19.46
N LEU A 371 12.75 5.00 -18.42
CA LEU A 371 12.18 4.99 -17.07
C LEU A 371 12.03 6.41 -16.53
N ASP A 372 13.00 7.28 -16.77
CA ASP A 372 12.93 8.67 -16.35
C ASP A 372 11.91 9.49 -17.13
N ALA A 373 11.80 9.26 -18.44
CA ALA A 373 10.74 9.88 -19.23
C ALA A 373 9.34 9.53 -18.67
N ILE A 374 9.15 8.30 -18.17
CA ILE A 374 7.93 7.87 -17.53
C ILE A 374 7.75 8.60 -16.18
N LYS A 375 8.79 8.70 -15.34
CA LYS A 375 8.75 9.41 -14.04
C LYS A 375 8.43 10.90 -14.22
N ILE A 376 9.02 11.55 -15.23
CA ILE A 376 8.72 12.95 -15.60
C ILE A 376 7.23 13.10 -15.95
N LYS A 377 6.68 12.22 -16.79
CA LYS A 377 5.27 12.24 -17.14
C LYS A 377 4.36 12.02 -15.91
N ILE A 378 4.73 11.12 -15.00
CA ILE A 378 4.01 10.89 -13.74
C ILE A 378 4.00 12.16 -12.90
N SER A 379 5.15 12.81 -12.70
CA SER A 379 5.27 14.06 -11.94
C SER A 379 4.46 15.20 -12.57
N SER A 380 4.53 15.37 -13.90
CA SER A 380 3.73 16.37 -14.62
C SER A 380 2.23 16.12 -14.47
N LEU A 381 1.76 14.86 -14.60
CA LEU A 381 0.35 14.51 -14.46
C LEU A 381 -0.15 14.70 -13.01
N ARG A 382 0.66 14.42 -12.00
CA ARG A 382 0.32 14.71 -10.59
C ARG A 382 0.17 16.21 -10.36
N SER A 383 1.08 17.03 -10.89
CA SER A 383 0.99 18.48 -10.83
C SER A 383 -0.27 19.03 -11.53
N ASP A 384 -0.60 18.48 -12.73
CA ASP A 384 -1.83 18.85 -13.44
C ASP A 384 -3.09 18.47 -12.68
N ILE A 385 -3.13 17.29 -12.08
CA ILE A 385 -4.25 16.83 -11.23
C ILE A 385 -4.41 17.78 -10.03
N GLN A 386 -3.33 18.18 -9.40
CA GLN A 386 -3.38 19.09 -8.26
C GLN A 386 -3.86 20.50 -8.68
N ARG A 387 -3.41 20.98 -9.84
CA ARG A 387 -3.85 22.26 -10.43
C ARG A 387 -5.36 22.26 -10.74
N GLU A 388 -5.85 21.17 -11.35
CA GLU A 388 -7.28 21.03 -11.66
C GLU A 388 -8.14 20.87 -10.39
N ARG A 389 -7.65 20.22 -9.35
CA ARG A 389 -8.32 20.17 -8.03
C ARG A 389 -8.49 21.57 -7.44
N ARG A 390 -7.45 22.41 -7.47
CA ARG A 390 -7.51 23.79 -6.98
C ARG A 390 -8.42 24.67 -7.83
N ALA A 391 -8.52 24.41 -9.12
CA ALA A 391 -9.34 25.16 -10.06
C ALA A 391 -10.83 24.78 -10.01
N ASN A 392 -11.20 23.74 -9.24
CA ASN A 392 -12.57 23.22 -9.11
C ASN A 392 -13.27 22.96 -10.46
N LYS A 393 -12.50 22.63 -11.53
CA LYS A 393 -12.97 22.39 -12.88
C LYS A 393 -13.34 20.91 -13.08
N GLY A 394 -14.48 20.72 -13.66
CA GLY A 394 -15.21 19.50 -14.05
C GLY A 394 -14.57 18.12 -13.96
N SER A 395 -15.31 17.20 -13.36
CA SER A 395 -15.00 15.78 -13.14
C SER A 395 -14.40 15.03 -14.34
N LYS A 396 -14.79 15.35 -15.59
CA LYS A 396 -14.32 14.63 -16.80
C LYS A 396 -12.84 14.85 -17.13
N VAL A 397 -12.28 16.04 -16.87
CA VAL A 397 -10.85 16.34 -17.10
C VAL A 397 -10.04 15.61 -16.06
N MET A 398 -10.47 15.66 -14.81
CA MET A 398 -9.84 14.95 -13.69
C MET A 398 -9.77 13.44 -13.93
N GLU A 399 -10.84 12.82 -14.41
CA GLU A 399 -10.86 11.40 -14.73
C GLU A 399 -9.89 11.04 -15.86
N ARG A 400 -9.79 11.89 -16.90
CA ARG A 400 -8.83 11.68 -17.99
C ARG A 400 -7.37 11.77 -17.49
N LEU A 401 -7.07 12.72 -16.61
CA LEU A 401 -5.74 12.86 -16.02
C LEU A 401 -5.40 11.68 -15.11
N LYS A 402 -6.33 11.27 -14.23
CA LYS A 402 -6.17 10.08 -13.39
C LYS A 402 -5.94 8.81 -14.22
N LYS A 403 -6.66 8.65 -15.35
CA LYS A 403 -6.46 7.52 -16.25
C LYS A 403 -5.08 7.54 -16.91
N LYS A 404 -4.63 8.70 -17.40
CA LYS A 404 -3.27 8.85 -17.96
C LYS A 404 -2.20 8.58 -16.91
N LEU A 405 -2.39 9.05 -15.68
CA LEU A 405 -1.48 8.78 -14.56
C LEU A 405 -1.36 7.27 -14.30
N SER A 406 -2.50 6.59 -14.17
CA SER A 406 -2.51 5.12 -13.96
C SER A 406 -1.85 4.36 -15.12
N GLU A 407 -1.96 4.84 -16.36
CA GLU A 407 -1.27 4.25 -17.53
C GLU A 407 0.25 4.39 -17.40
N GLN A 408 0.76 5.57 -17.01
CA GLN A 408 2.19 5.80 -16.83
C GLN A 408 2.75 5.03 -15.64
N GLU A 409 2.04 4.97 -14.54
CA GLU A 409 2.41 4.18 -13.35
C GLU A 409 2.45 2.67 -13.66
N SER A 410 1.51 2.18 -14.48
CA SER A 410 1.54 0.80 -14.97
C SER A 410 2.76 0.52 -15.84
N LEU A 411 3.15 1.49 -16.66
CA LEU A 411 4.32 1.38 -17.53
C LEU A 411 5.61 1.40 -16.73
N LEU A 412 5.69 2.25 -15.69
CA LEU A 412 6.83 2.28 -14.77
C LEU A 412 6.97 0.92 -14.04
N LEU A 413 5.86 0.40 -13.51
CA LEU A 413 5.85 -0.90 -12.84
C LEU A 413 6.24 -2.05 -13.78
N LEU A 414 5.85 -1.98 -15.06
CA LEU A 414 6.22 -3.00 -16.04
C LEU A 414 7.72 -3.00 -16.38
N ASN A 415 8.32 -1.81 -16.43
CA ASN A 415 9.67 -1.64 -16.94
C ASN A 415 10.76 -1.62 -15.87
N SER A 416 10.43 -1.20 -14.63
CA SER A 416 11.43 -1.02 -13.57
C SER A 416 11.99 -2.30 -12.95
N PRO A 417 11.22 -3.39 -12.71
CA PRO A 417 11.76 -4.58 -12.05
C PRO A 417 12.78 -5.29 -12.95
N ASN A 418 13.92 -5.66 -12.38
CA ASN A 418 15.00 -6.37 -13.09
C ASN A 418 15.58 -7.56 -12.33
N MET A 419 15.10 -7.84 -11.12
CA MET A 419 15.61 -8.89 -10.27
C MET A 419 14.80 -10.18 -10.46
N PRO A 420 15.39 -11.31 -10.89
CA PRO A 420 14.64 -12.51 -11.22
C PRO A 420 14.16 -13.27 -9.98
N LEU A 421 12.93 -13.77 -10.05
CA LEU A 421 12.37 -14.80 -9.20
C LEU A 421 11.86 -15.93 -10.09
N ARG A 422 12.55 -17.07 -10.10
CA ARG A 422 12.15 -18.25 -10.87
C ARG A 422 11.38 -19.22 -9.98
N VAL A 423 10.29 -19.76 -10.52
CA VAL A 423 9.52 -20.84 -9.92
C VAL A 423 9.31 -21.94 -10.95
N HIS A 424 9.38 -23.20 -10.52
CA HIS A 424 9.20 -24.36 -11.36
C HIS A 424 8.01 -25.17 -10.87
N ASN A 425 7.29 -25.78 -11.79
CA ASN A 425 6.30 -26.80 -11.45
C ASN A 425 6.97 -28.20 -11.43
N ARG A 426 6.24 -29.20 -10.96
CA ARG A 426 6.70 -30.60 -10.90
C ARG A 426 7.21 -31.14 -12.24
N ASN A 427 6.69 -30.64 -13.37
CA ASN A 427 7.08 -31.09 -14.71
C ASN A 427 8.32 -30.37 -15.25
N GLY A 428 9.01 -29.59 -14.43
CA GLY A 428 10.18 -28.81 -14.80
C GLY A 428 9.90 -27.54 -15.61
N LYS A 429 8.62 -27.19 -15.84
CA LYS A 429 8.30 -25.94 -16.52
C LYS A 429 8.64 -24.76 -15.62
N SER A 430 9.46 -23.85 -16.16
CA SER A 430 9.94 -22.66 -15.47
C SER A 430 9.09 -21.44 -15.79
N TYR A 431 8.85 -20.61 -14.79
CA TYR A 431 8.21 -19.30 -14.89
C TYR A 431 9.10 -18.27 -14.23
N MET A 432 9.40 -17.18 -14.94
CA MET A 432 10.27 -16.12 -14.44
C MET A 432 9.48 -14.85 -14.18
N PHE A 433 9.54 -14.39 -12.94
CA PHE A 433 9.08 -13.07 -12.55
C PHE A 433 10.27 -12.12 -12.37
N LEU A 434 10.04 -10.85 -12.64
CA LEU A 434 10.95 -9.77 -12.31
C LEU A 434 10.36 -9.00 -11.13
N ILE A 435 11.18 -8.77 -10.12
CA ILE A 435 10.83 -8.12 -8.85
C ILE A 435 11.74 -6.90 -8.65
N SER A 436 11.28 -5.92 -7.85
CA SER A 436 11.98 -4.65 -7.68
C SER A 436 13.15 -4.71 -6.69
N SER A 437 13.07 -5.55 -5.66
CA SER A 437 14.09 -5.60 -4.60
C SER A 437 14.27 -6.98 -3.98
N ASP A 438 15.42 -7.18 -3.32
CA ASP A 438 15.72 -8.39 -2.54
C ASP A 438 14.75 -8.60 -1.37
N TYR A 439 14.25 -7.54 -0.76
CA TYR A 439 13.25 -7.60 0.29
C TYR A 439 11.95 -8.27 -0.20
N GLU A 440 11.46 -7.83 -1.34
CA GLU A 440 10.25 -8.36 -1.95
C GLU A 440 10.42 -9.81 -2.38
N ARG A 441 11.58 -10.13 -2.97
CA ARG A 441 11.94 -11.51 -3.36
C ARG A 441 11.98 -12.43 -2.14
N ALA A 442 12.62 -12.00 -1.06
CA ALA A 442 12.69 -12.75 0.20
C ALA A 442 11.30 -12.95 0.82
N GLU A 443 10.46 -11.93 0.80
CA GLU A 443 9.10 -11.97 1.34
C GLU A 443 8.23 -13.01 0.62
N TRP A 444 8.26 -13.06 -0.72
CA TRP A 444 7.54 -14.08 -1.47
C TRP A 444 8.10 -15.48 -1.24
N LYS A 445 9.42 -15.66 -1.28
CA LYS A 445 10.07 -16.97 -1.02
C LYS A 445 9.75 -17.49 0.39
N GLU A 446 9.74 -16.62 1.40
CA GLU A 446 9.45 -16.98 2.79
C GLU A 446 8.01 -17.45 2.98
N VAL A 447 7.03 -16.65 2.54
CA VAL A 447 5.61 -16.99 2.68
C VAL A 447 5.27 -18.27 1.92
N ILE A 448 5.81 -18.47 0.71
CA ILE A 448 5.61 -19.70 -0.05
C ILE A 448 6.21 -20.90 0.69
N ARG A 449 7.46 -20.81 1.17
CA ARG A 449 8.11 -21.90 1.90
C ARG A 449 7.42 -22.27 3.20
N GLU A 450 6.89 -21.28 3.92
CA GLU A 450 6.11 -21.54 5.15
C GLU A 450 4.83 -22.32 4.85
N GLN A 451 4.16 -22.00 3.76
CA GLN A 451 2.95 -22.73 3.37
C GLN A 451 3.27 -24.10 2.81
N GLN A 452 4.38 -24.26 2.08
CA GLN A 452 4.82 -25.56 1.59
C GLN A 452 5.01 -26.59 2.72
N LYS A 453 5.45 -26.17 3.90
CA LYS A 453 5.57 -27.05 5.08
C LYS A 453 4.22 -27.63 5.53
N LYS A 454 3.11 -27.04 5.11
CA LYS A 454 1.74 -27.45 5.46
C LYS A 454 1.03 -28.15 4.31
N CYS A 455 1.61 -28.16 3.10
CA CYS A 455 1.02 -28.69 1.88
C CYS A 455 1.70 -30.01 1.47
N PHE A 456 1.07 -31.14 1.75
CA PHE A 456 1.64 -32.46 1.48
C PHE A 456 1.01 -33.17 0.28
N LYS A 457 -0.08 -32.64 -0.29
CA LYS A 457 -0.80 -33.28 -1.39
C LYS A 457 -0.81 -32.42 -2.64
N THR A 458 -0.47 -33.02 -3.77
CA THR A 458 -0.69 -32.40 -5.07
C THR A 458 -2.14 -32.60 -5.53
N PHE A 459 -2.64 -31.69 -6.34
CA PHE A 459 -3.98 -31.73 -6.92
C PHE A 459 -3.99 -31.05 -8.30
N SER A 460 -5.06 -31.28 -9.06
CA SER A 460 -5.35 -30.54 -10.28
C SER A 460 -6.74 -29.93 -10.19
N LEU A 461 -6.89 -28.68 -10.66
CA LEU A 461 -8.17 -28.02 -10.78
C LEU A 461 -8.78 -28.34 -12.14
N THR A 462 -10.09 -28.63 -12.16
CA THR A 462 -10.88 -28.65 -13.39
C THR A 462 -10.95 -27.24 -13.98
N SER A 463 -11.26 -27.12 -15.27
CA SER A 463 -11.41 -25.79 -15.91
C SER A 463 -12.46 -24.93 -15.23
N MET A 464 -13.53 -25.54 -14.72
CA MET A 464 -14.59 -24.84 -13.99
C MET A 464 -14.10 -24.33 -12.62
N GLU A 465 -13.43 -25.17 -11.83
CA GLU A 465 -12.87 -24.78 -10.55
C GLU A 465 -11.84 -23.65 -10.71
N LEU A 466 -10.98 -23.74 -11.73
CA LEU A 466 -10.00 -22.67 -12.02
C LEU A 466 -10.69 -21.37 -12.43
N GLN A 467 -11.78 -21.43 -13.20
CA GLN A 467 -12.54 -20.25 -13.59
C GLN A 467 -13.25 -19.63 -12.37
N MET A 468 -13.87 -20.44 -11.53
CA MET A 468 -14.50 -19.96 -10.29
C MET A 468 -13.48 -19.30 -9.36
N LEU A 469 -12.31 -19.94 -9.17
CA LEU A 469 -11.22 -19.37 -8.38
C LEU A 469 -10.75 -18.03 -8.98
N THR A 470 -10.58 -17.97 -10.29
CA THR A 470 -10.11 -16.75 -10.98
C THR A 470 -11.13 -15.62 -10.88
N ASN A 471 -12.42 -15.92 -10.99
CA ASN A 471 -13.50 -14.93 -10.82
C ASN A 471 -13.54 -14.40 -9.38
N SER A 472 -13.30 -15.27 -8.39
CA SER A 472 -13.27 -14.86 -6.98
C SER A 472 -12.08 -13.96 -6.64
N CYS A 473 -10.97 -14.04 -7.40
CA CYS A 473 -9.80 -13.19 -7.20
C CYS A 473 -10.12 -11.68 -7.27
N LEU A 474 -11.15 -11.30 -8.00
CA LEU A 474 -11.58 -9.91 -8.07
C LEU A 474 -12.11 -9.38 -6.73
N LYS A 475 -12.77 -10.24 -5.96
CA LYS A 475 -13.30 -9.92 -4.62
C LYS A 475 -12.24 -10.11 -3.52
N LEU A 476 -11.32 -11.06 -3.73
CA LEU A 476 -10.29 -11.45 -2.76
C LEU A 476 -9.06 -10.55 -2.76
N GLN A 477 -8.78 -9.90 -3.88
CA GLN A 477 -7.56 -9.10 -4.04
C GLN A 477 -7.42 -8.05 -2.93
N THR A 478 -6.23 -7.96 -2.35
CA THR A 478 -5.89 -6.93 -1.36
C THR A 478 -5.28 -5.70 -2.03
N VAL A 479 -4.73 -5.88 -3.23
CA VAL A 479 -4.15 -4.82 -4.06
C VAL A 479 -5.13 -4.49 -5.18
N HIS A 480 -6.06 -3.58 -4.93
CA HIS A 480 -7.08 -3.16 -5.90
C HIS A 480 -6.55 -2.26 -7.00
N GLN A 481 -5.40 -1.63 -6.76
CA GLN A 481 -4.77 -0.69 -7.68
C GLN A 481 -3.29 -0.99 -7.80
N LEU A 482 -2.70 -0.54 -8.91
CA LEU A 482 -1.27 -0.56 -9.07
C LEU A 482 -0.61 0.20 -7.91
N PRO A 483 0.52 -0.30 -7.37
CA PRO A 483 1.09 0.18 -6.11
C PRO A 483 1.47 1.66 -6.06
N LEU A 484 1.39 2.36 -7.18
CA LEU A 484 1.78 3.77 -7.30
C LEU A 484 0.60 4.75 -7.18
N THR A 485 -0.65 4.28 -7.35
CA THR A 485 -1.84 5.12 -7.16
C THR A 485 -2.32 5.04 -5.72
N VAL A 486 -1.94 6.00 -4.92
CA VAL A 486 -2.53 6.19 -3.59
C VAL A 486 -3.91 6.81 -3.78
N ASN A 487 -4.95 5.99 -3.86
CA ASN A 487 -6.34 6.44 -3.72
C ASN A 487 -6.70 6.52 -2.23
N LYS A 488 -6.09 7.43 -1.53
CA LYS A 488 -6.65 7.96 -0.29
C LYS A 488 -7.12 9.36 -0.59
N GLU A 489 -8.44 9.51 -0.70
CA GLU A 489 -9.08 10.80 -0.87
C GLU A 489 -8.88 11.71 0.36
N GLU A 490 -8.25 11.24 1.43
CA GLU A 490 -8.16 11.93 2.73
C GLU A 490 -6.76 11.99 3.36
N ASP A 491 -5.71 11.37 2.78
CA ASP A 491 -4.36 11.50 3.33
C ASP A 491 -3.42 12.07 2.27
N GLU A 492 -3.21 13.37 2.30
CA GLU A 492 -2.09 14.07 1.67
C GLU A 492 -0.77 13.72 2.38
N SER A 493 -0.47 12.46 2.63
CA SER A 493 0.88 12.07 3.01
C SER A 493 1.76 12.15 1.77
N THR A 494 2.13 13.37 1.43
CA THR A 494 3.24 13.62 0.52
C THR A 494 4.46 12.92 1.10
N GLY A 495 5.05 11.98 0.35
CA GLY A 495 6.27 11.33 0.76
C GLY A 495 7.37 12.34 1.09
N LEU A 496 8.36 11.95 1.86
CA LEU A 496 9.44 12.83 2.31
C LEU A 496 10.43 13.13 1.18
N TYR A 497 10.77 14.41 1.05
CA TYR A 497 11.82 14.91 0.15
C TYR A 497 12.92 15.59 0.96
N GLY A 498 14.13 15.09 0.87
CA GLY A 498 15.26 15.61 1.65
C GLY A 498 16.26 14.52 2.00
N PHE A 499 16.83 14.60 3.19
CA PHE A 499 17.83 13.66 3.67
C PHE A 499 17.39 13.00 4.97
N LEU A 500 17.48 11.68 5.01
CA LEU A 500 17.25 10.86 6.19
C LEU A 500 18.60 10.41 6.73
N ASN A 501 18.98 10.91 7.88
CA ASN A 501 20.12 10.38 8.62
C ASN A 501 19.65 9.16 9.41
N VAL A 502 20.31 8.01 9.23
CA VAL A 502 19.98 6.75 9.89
C VAL A 502 21.24 6.22 10.58
N ILE A 503 21.16 5.99 11.88
CA ILE A 503 22.20 5.29 12.61
C ILE A 503 21.74 3.85 12.83
N VAL A 504 22.50 2.88 12.33
CA VAL A 504 22.31 1.46 12.64
C VAL A 504 23.19 1.14 13.83
N HIS A 505 22.60 0.98 15.02
CA HIS A 505 23.35 0.80 16.27
C HIS A 505 23.84 -0.63 16.45
N SER A 506 22.91 -1.57 16.57
CA SER A 506 23.24 -2.95 16.93
C SER A 506 22.11 -3.90 16.56
N ALA A 507 22.43 -5.19 16.54
CA ALA A 507 21.41 -6.23 16.54
C ALA A 507 21.55 -7.12 17.78
N SER A 508 20.42 -7.68 18.23
CA SER A 508 20.33 -8.61 19.37
C SER A 508 19.35 -9.76 19.05
N GLY A 509 19.39 -10.83 19.83
CA GLY A 509 18.52 -11.99 19.63
C GLY A 509 19.11 -13.10 18.74
N LEU A 510 20.36 -13.01 18.35
CA LEU A 510 21.06 -14.04 17.59
C LEU A 510 21.39 -15.24 18.48
N LYS A 511 21.07 -16.44 17.97
CA LYS A 511 21.32 -17.71 18.69
C LYS A 511 22.75 -18.25 18.52
N GLN A 512 23.46 -17.78 17.50
CA GLN A 512 24.82 -18.21 17.16
C GLN A 512 25.64 -17.05 16.59
N SER A 513 26.95 -17.15 16.69
CA SER A 513 27.88 -16.15 16.13
C SER A 513 27.87 -16.23 14.61
N LEU A 514 27.61 -15.11 13.95
CA LEU A 514 27.49 -15.00 12.50
C LEU A 514 28.28 -13.78 11.98
N ASN A 515 28.50 -13.75 10.66
CA ASN A 515 29.08 -12.62 9.95
C ASN A 515 27.96 -11.77 9.38
N LEU A 516 27.59 -10.70 10.06
CA LEU A 516 26.36 -9.96 9.77
C LEU A 516 26.63 -8.56 9.22
N TYR A 517 25.76 -8.16 8.28
CA TYR A 517 25.61 -6.77 7.84
C TYR A 517 24.13 -6.49 7.51
N CYS A 518 23.79 -5.21 7.49
CA CYS A 518 22.48 -4.74 7.13
C CYS A 518 22.51 -3.89 5.87
N THR A 519 21.42 -3.91 5.10
CA THR A 519 21.16 -2.96 4.01
C THR A 519 19.89 -2.18 4.28
N LEU A 520 19.87 -0.93 3.83
CA LEU A 520 18.73 -0.02 3.95
C LEU A 520 18.21 0.33 2.57
N GLU A 521 16.92 0.10 2.34
CA GLU A 521 16.21 0.44 1.12
C GLU A 521 15.12 1.47 1.41
N VAL A 522 14.95 2.44 0.52
CA VAL A 522 13.83 3.39 0.53
C VAL A 522 13.08 3.34 -0.79
N ASP A 523 11.82 3.70 -0.77
CA ASP A 523 11.01 3.80 -1.98
C ASP A 523 11.19 5.15 -2.66
N SER A 524 11.25 5.12 -3.99
CA SER A 524 11.17 6.27 -4.88
C SER A 524 10.17 5.94 -5.98
N PHE A 525 9.12 6.73 -6.13
CA PHE A 525 7.99 6.44 -7.04
C PHE A 525 7.39 5.02 -6.87
N GLY A 526 7.38 4.49 -5.64
CA GLY A 526 6.90 3.14 -5.32
C GLY A 526 7.88 2.00 -5.61
N ILE A 527 9.09 2.30 -6.07
CA ILE A 527 10.16 1.34 -6.35
C ILE A 527 11.23 1.46 -5.28
N PHE A 528 11.62 0.34 -4.69
CA PHE A 528 12.61 0.32 -3.63
C PHE A 528 14.03 0.23 -4.18
N VAL A 529 14.91 1.07 -3.65
CA VAL A 529 16.33 1.15 -4.03
C VAL A 529 17.19 1.03 -2.79
N ASN A 530 18.25 0.18 -2.86
CA ASN A 530 19.24 0.10 -1.81
C ASN A 530 20.08 1.40 -1.76
N LYS A 531 20.12 2.03 -0.59
CA LYS A 531 20.78 3.32 -0.35
C LYS A 531 21.95 3.26 0.63
N ALA A 532 22.00 2.25 1.51
CA ALA A 532 23.07 2.12 2.49
C ALA A 532 23.34 0.66 2.87
N LYS A 533 24.57 0.37 3.26
CA LYS A 533 25.03 -0.94 3.68
C LYS A 533 26.02 -0.78 4.83
N THR A 534 25.83 -1.53 5.92
CA THR A 534 26.76 -1.54 7.05
C THR A 534 27.97 -2.40 6.73
N ARG A 535 29.04 -2.19 7.47
CA ARG A 535 30.19 -3.11 7.47
C ARG A 535 29.79 -4.50 7.96
N VAL A 536 30.55 -5.50 7.53
CA VAL A 536 30.36 -6.87 8.02
C VAL A 536 30.99 -7.02 9.40
N TYR A 537 30.15 -7.31 10.41
CA TYR A 537 30.62 -7.71 11.72
C TYR A 537 30.83 -9.22 11.73
N ARG A 538 32.06 -9.63 12.12
CA ARG A 538 32.47 -11.04 12.02
C ARG A 538 32.33 -11.75 13.36
N TYR A 539 31.82 -12.99 13.33
CA TYR A 539 31.78 -13.94 14.45
C TYR A 539 31.22 -13.36 15.76
N THR A 540 30.04 -12.75 15.71
CA THR A 540 29.41 -12.16 16.89
C THR A 540 27.94 -12.54 16.99
N THR A 541 27.41 -12.58 18.22
CA THR A 541 25.97 -12.69 18.52
C THR A 541 25.33 -11.32 18.75
N GLU A 542 26.12 -10.27 18.94
CA GLU A 542 25.67 -8.90 19.19
C GLU A 542 26.51 -7.90 18.39
N PRO A 543 26.29 -7.79 17.06
CA PRO A 543 27.00 -6.80 16.27
C PRO A 543 26.62 -5.38 16.71
N LYS A 544 27.65 -4.54 16.88
CA LYS A 544 27.52 -3.13 17.26
C LYS A 544 28.13 -2.27 16.17
N TRP A 545 27.36 -1.92 15.15
CA TRP A 545 27.84 -1.12 14.03
C TRP A 545 28.04 0.34 14.45
N ASN A 546 27.03 0.98 15.06
CA ASN A 546 27.00 2.41 15.35
C ASN A 546 27.35 3.26 14.12
N GLU A 547 26.91 2.84 12.95
CA GLU A 547 27.21 3.50 11.67
C GLU A 547 26.06 4.41 11.28
N GLU A 548 26.40 5.66 10.95
CA GLU A 548 25.46 6.68 10.48
C GLU A 548 25.53 6.79 8.96
N PHE A 549 24.37 6.86 8.32
CA PHE A 549 24.20 7.03 6.87
C PHE A 549 23.30 8.21 6.59
N GLU A 550 23.63 9.03 5.59
CA GLU A 550 22.77 10.05 5.03
C GLU A 550 22.13 9.52 3.76
N ILE A 551 20.79 9.33 3.76
CA ILE A 551 20.03 8.75 2.66
C ILE A 551 19.17 9.83 2.03
N GLU A 552 19.32 10.05 0.72
CA GLU A 552 18.49 10.97 -0.02
C GLU A 552 17.11 10.33 -0.29
N LEU A 553 16.05 11.09 0.04
CA LEU A 553 14.65 10.71 -0.13
C LEU A 553 14.01 11.49 -1.28
N GLU A 554 13.25 10.78 -2.12
CA GLU A 554 12.55 11.32 -3.30
C GLU A 554 11.08 10.91 -3.27
N GLY A 555 10.30 11.50 -2.37
CA GLY A 555 8.90 11.12 -2.15
C GLY A 555 8.77 9.78 -1.42
N SER A 556 9.74 9.44 -0.58
CA SER A 556 9.81 8.17 0.12
C SER A 556 8.82 8.11 1.29
N GLN A 557 8.18 6.97 1.48
CA GLN A 557 7.21 6.71 2.54
C GLN A 557 7.63 5.57 3.47
N THR A 558 8.57 4.73 3.04
CA THR A 558 8.96 3.53 3.77
C THR A 558 10.46 3.30 3.75
N LEU A 559 11.01 2.99 4.91
CA LEU A 559 12.36 2.46 5.06
C LEU A 559 12.28 0.94 5.27
N ARG A 560 13.01 0.16 4.47
CA ARG A 560 13.17 -1.28 4.62
C ARG A 560 14.59 -1.62 5.06
N LEU A 561 14.71 -2.59 5.95
CA LEU A 561 15.98 -3.12 6.43
C LEU A 561 16.05 -4.61 6.16
N LEU A 562 17.16 -5.05 5.59
CA LEU A 562 17.50 -6.45 5.40
C LEU A 562 18.77 -6.75 6.20
N CYS A 563 18.77 -7.87 6.93
CA CYS A 563 19.92 -8.38 7.65
C CYS A 563 20.45 -9.61 6.92
N TYR A 564 21.75 -9.61 6.59
CA TYR A 564 22.41 -10.66 5.83
C TYR A 564 23.53 -11.32 6.64
N GLU A 565 23.67 -12.63 6.44
CA GLU A 565 24.87 -13.39 6.79
C GLU A 565 25.81 -13.43 5.60
N LYS A 566 27.03 -12.90 5.75
CA LYS A 566 28.06 -12.89 4.71
C LYS A 566 28.62 -14.28 4.48
N SER A 567 28.58 -14.76 3.24
CA SER A 567 29.17 -16.03 2.83
C SER A 567 30.60 -15.80 2.32
N TYR A 568 31.57 -16.54 2.87
CA TYR A 568 32.97 -16.52 2.43
C TYR A 568 33.37 -17.77 1.60
N ASN A 569 32.44 -18.63 1.24
CA ASN A 569 32.73 -19.83 0.45
C ASN A 569 33.06 -19.49 -1.01
N LYS A 570 34.36 -19.48 -1.36
CA LYS A 570 34.85 -19.23 -2.72
C LYS A 570 34.29 -20.15 -3.80
N ALA A 571 33.86 -21.37 -3.45
CA ALA A 571 33.30 -22.36 -4.40
C ALA A 571 31.94 -21.95 -5.01
N LYS A 572 31.29 -20.90 -4.48
CA LYS A 572 29.99 -20.37 -4.99
C LYS A 572 30.10 -19.01 -5.69
N MET A 573 31.31 -18.51 -5.91
CA MET A 573 31.52 -17.17 -6.50
C MET A 573 31.36 -17.10 -8.05
N ASN A 574 31.17 -18.23 -8.72
CA ASN A 574 31.00 -18.25 -10.18
C ASN A 574 29.53 -18.28 -10.56
N LYS A 575 28.78 -17.20 -10.26
CA LYS A 575 27.42 -17.05 -10.76
C LYS A 575 27.19 -15.66 -11.30
N GLU A 576 27.02 -15.65 -12.60
CA GLU A 576 26.64 -14.51 -13.43
C GLU A 576 25.21 -14.01 -13.19
N ASP A 577 24.45 -14.57 -12.23
CA ASP A 577 23.02 -14.33 -12.03
C ASP A 577 22.70 -13.13 -11.11
N GLY A 578 23.69 -12.34 -10.66
CA GLY A 578 23.45 -11.17 -9.80
C GLY A 578 22.80 -11.48 -8.44
N GLU A 579 22.64 -12.75 -8.09
CA GLU A 579 22.11 -13.16 -6.80
C GLU A 579 23.25 -13.19 -5.78
N SER A 580 23.18 -12.36 -4.76
CA SER A 580 24.13 -12.40 -3.64
C SER A 580 24.13 -13.80 -3.04
N THR A 581 25.30 -14.38 -2.87
CA THR A 581 25.47 -15.68 -2.18
C THR A 581 25.22 -15.54 -0.68
N ASP A 582 25.04 -14.31 -0.19
CA ASP A 582 24.81 -13.99 1.18
C ASP A 582 23.39 -14.38 1.59
N ARG A 583 23.25 -14.96 2.78
CA ARG A 583 21.98 -15.47 3.27
C ARG A 583 21.19 -14.36 3.95
N ILE A 584 19.94 -14.11 3.53
CA ILE A 584 19.01 -13.23 4.23
C ILE A 584 18.59 -13.88 5.54
N MET A 585 18.94 -13.26 6.66
CA MET A 585 18.58 -13.69 8.01
C MET A 585 17.19 -13.19 8.43
N GLY A 586 16.82 -12.04 7.91
CA GLY A 586 15.50 -11.47 8.14
C GLY A 586 15.35 -10.09 7.54
N LYS A 587 14.13 -9.60 7.59
CA LYS A 587 13.69 -8.33 7.00
C LYS A 587 12.73 -7.58 7.90
N GLY A 588 12.80 -6.26 7.89
CA GLY A 588 11.90 -5.39 8.62
C GLY A 588 11.59 -4.12 7.84
N ARG A 589 10.53 -3.42 8.22
CA ARG A 589 10.12 -2.16 7.59
C ARG A 589 9.61 -1.16 8.61
N ILE A 590 9.79 0.14 8.30
CA ILE A 590 9.25 1.26 9.07
C ILE A 590 8.58 2.22 8.11
N ALA A 591 7.38 2.70 8.44
CA ALA A 591 6.75 3.82 7.76
C ALA A 591 7.50 5.13 8.12
N LEU A 592 7.81 5.94 7.12
CA LEU A 592 8.39 7.26 7.30
C LEU A 592 7.25 8.28 7.45
N ASP A 593 6.82 8.48 8.69
CA ASP A 593 5.76 9.45 9.01
C ASP A 593 6.35 10.86 9.08
N PRO A 594 5.89 11.80 8.22
CA PRO A 594 6.33 13.19 8.24
C PRO A 594 6.11 13.87 9.59
N GLN A 595 5.04 13.54 10.32
CA GLN A 595 4.75 14.16 11.61
C GLN A 595 5.72 13.72 12.70
N MET A 596 6.08 12.44 12.70
CA MET A 596 7.04 11.88 13.66
C MET A 596 8.48 12.36 13.40
N LEU A 597 8.82 12.61 12.13
CA LEU A 597 10.19 12.94 11.71
C LEU A 597 10.47 14.46 11.61
N GLN A 598 9.48 15.34 11.81
CA GLN A 598 9.64 16.80 11.75
C GLN A 598 10.41 17.41 12.95
N GLY A 599 10.67 16.64 13.99
CA GLY A 599 11.47 17.06 15.14
C GLY A 599 12.95 17.24 14.80
N LYS A 600 13.65 18.12 15.54
CA LYS A 600 15.12 18.26 15.42
C LYS A 600 15.89 17.12 16.08
N ASP A 601 15.21 16.23 16.79
CA ASP A 601 15.82 15.19 17.62
C ASP A 601 15.84 13.84 16.91
N TRP A 602 16.78 12.99 17.31
CA TRP A 602 16.91 11.64 16.83
C TRP A 602 15.77 10.75 17.34
N GLN A 603 15.00 10.17 16.42
CA GLN A 603 13.98 9.17 16.72
C GLN A 603 14.62 7.79 16.85
N ARG A 604 14.57 7.21 18.06
CA ARG A 604 15.08 5.85 18.30
C ARG A 604 13.97 4.84 18.12
N THR A 605 14.27 3.76 17.41
CA THR A 605 13.30 2.67 17.20
C THR A 605 14.03 1.32 17.10
N VAL A 606 13.28 0.24 17.29
CA VAL A 606 13.75 -1.13 17.13
C VAL A 606 12.97 -1.78 16.00
N ILE A 607 13.68 -2.33 15.04
CA ILE A 607 13.07 -3.09 13.93
C ILE A 607 13.15 -4.58 14.26
N PRO A 608 12.02 -5.27 14.44
CA PRO A 608 12.02 -6.72 14.53
C PRO A 608 12.30 -7.34 13.16
N VAL A 609 13.30 -8.22 13.10
CA VAL A 609 13.82 -8.82 11.88
C VAL A 609 13.92 -10.33 12.08
N ASN A 610 12.79 -11.05 11.94
CA ASN A 610 12.73 -12.51 12.07
C ASN A 610 13.39 -13.07 13.37
N GLY A 611 12.98 -12.54 14.53
CA GLY A 611 13.51 -12.95 15.86
C GLY A 611 14.82 -12.26 16.25
N ILE A 612 15.35 -11.41 15.39
CA ILE A 612 16.46 -10.50 15.66
C ILE A 612 15.88 -9.11 15.85
N GLU A 613 16.37 -8.33 16.77
CA GLU A 613 16.01 -6.94 17.00
C GLU A 613 17.16 -6.03 16.55
N VAL A 614 16.89 -5.17 15.54
CA VAL A 614 17.87 -4.18 15.07
C VAL A 614 17.51 -2.81 15.63
N LYS A 615 18.41 -2.22 16.40
CA LYS A 615 18.26 -0.88 16.99
C LYS A 615 18.77 0.16 16.01
N ILE A 616 17.91 1.13 15.68
CA ILE A 616 18.25 2.26 14.79
C ILE A 616 17.83 3.59 15.40
N SER A 617 18.45 4.66 14.93
CA SER A 617 17.99 6.04 15.15
C SER A 617 17.83 6.71 13.80
N MET A 618 16.81 7.55 13.67
CA MET A 618 16.51 8.28 12.42
C MET A 618 16.33 9.76 12.72
N LYS A 619 16.76 10.61 11.78
CA LYS A 619 16.55 12.06 11.80
C LYS A 619 16.35 12.55 10.38
N PHE A 620 15.27 13.27 10.14
CA PHE A 620 14.98 13.84 8.84
C PHE A 620 15.41 15.29 8.75
N THR A 621 16.00 15.65 7.62
CA THR A 621 16.34 17.04 7.28
C THR A 621 15.71 17.36 5.94
N SER A 622 14.80 18.33 5.91
CA SER A 622 14.19 18.75 4.66
C SER A 622 15.24 19.32 3.72
N ARG A 623 15.02 19.20 2.43
CA ARG A 623 15.97 19.66 1.41
C ARG A 623 16.25 21.16 1.48
N GLU A 624 15.25 21.95 1.81
CA GLU A 624 15.41 23.40 2.02
C GLU A 624 16.46 23.73 3.08
N PHE A 625 16.55 22.90 4.13
CA PHE A 625 17.56 23.08 5.18
C PHE A 625 18.95 22.58 4.75
N SER A 626 19.02 21.51 3.96
CA SER A 626 20.29 20.93 3.54
C SER A 626 20.99 21.72 2.44
N LEU A 627 20.24 22.48 1.64
CA LEU A 627 20.75 23.34 0.57
C LEU A 627 21.13 24.74 1.06
N LYS A 628 20.87 25.10 2.34
CA LYS A 628 21.32 26.38 2.87
C LYS A 628 22.85 26.41 2.81
N ARG A 629 23.37 27.34 2.03
CA ARG A 629 24.82 27.57 1.91
C ARG A 629 25.39 27.94 3.28
N MET A 630 26.41 27.25 3.72
CA MET A 630 27.17 27.67 4.89
C MET A 630 27.82 29.03 4.57
N PRO A 631 27.70 30.04 5.45
CA PRO A 631 28.43 31.28 5.23
C PRO A 631 29.93 30.96 5.11
N SER A 632 30.56 31.54 4.10
CA SER A 632 32.00 31.38 3.82
C SER A 632 32.79 31.68 5.09
N ARG A 633 33.22 30.65 5.80
CA ARG A 633 34.21 30.78 6.85
C ARG A 633 35.57 31.16 6.22
N LYS A 634 36.37 31.95 6.90
CA LYS A 634 37.75 32.23 6.47
C LYS A 634 38.42 30.89 6.14
N PRO A 635 39.00 30.74 4.93
CA PRO A 635 39.48 29.47 4.42
C PRO A 635 40.69 28.98 5.20
N MET A 636 40.51 27.99 6.04
CA MET A 636 41.61 27.20 6.60
C MET A 636 41.64 25.75 6.07
N GLY A 637 40.81 25.41 5.09
CA GLY A 637 40.66 24.08 4.50
C GLY A 637 40.33 24.12 3.03
N VAL A 638 39.96 22.96 2.46
CA VAL A 638 39.53 22.79 1.04
C VAL A 638 37.99 22.72 0.88
N PHE A 639 37.28 22.28 1.92
CA PHE A 639 35.81 22.27 1.89
C PHE A 639 35.21 23.64 2.15
N GLY A 640 34.15 24.01 1.42
CA GLY A 640 33.51 25.31 1.54
C GLY A 640 34.32 26.48 0.96
N VAL A 641 35.35 26.19 0.19
CA VAL A 641 36.25 27.17 -0.46
C VAL A 641 36.01 27.18 -1.96
N ASN A 642 36.04 28.35 -2.60
CA ASN A 642 35.91 28.48 -4.04
C ASN A 642 36.96 27.64 -4.80
N LEU A 643 36.52 26.93 -5.82
CA LEU A 643 37.35 26.04 -6.63
C LEU A 643 38.60 26.74 -7.16
N SER A 644 38.44 27.97 -7.69
CA SER A 644 39.54 28.78 -8.21
C SER A 644 40.60 29.17 -7.15
N THR A 645 40.16 29.28 -5.89
CA THR A 645 41.07 29.55 -4.77
C THR A 645 41.88 28.30 -4.43
N VAL A 646 41.22 27.14 -4.35
CA VAL A 646 41.87 25.85 -4.03
C VAL A 646 42.89 25.50 -5.14
N THR A 647 42.53 25.59 -6.41
CA THR A 647 43.43 25.28 -7.55
C THR A 647 44.64 26.20 -7.61
N LYS A 648 44.47 27.50 -7.29
CA LYS A 648 45.59 28.45 -7.18
C LYS A 648 46.53 28.13 -6.03
N LEU A 649 46.02 27.81 -4.84
CA LEU A 649 46.82 27.43 -3.68
C LEU A 649 47.59 26.14 -3.92
N GLU A 650 46.96 25.15 -4.52
CA GLU A 650 47.60 23.88 -4.86
C GLU A 650 48.44 23.89 -6.10
N ARG A 651 48.45 24.99 -6.86
CA ARG A 651 49.15 25.14 -8.16
C ARG A 651 48.79 24.01 -9.14
N SER A 652 47.55 23.58 -9.12
CA SER A 652 47.01 22.48 -9.92
C SER A 652 45.74 22.89 -10.66
N LYS A 653 45.50 22.34 -11.82
CA LYS A 653 44.29 22.59 -12.61
C LYS A 653 43.05 21.92 -12.02
N VAL A 654 43.24 20.81 -11.27
CA VAL A 654 42.17 20.04 -10.60
C VAL A 654 42.52 19.93 -9.11
N PRO A 655 41.56 20.16 -8.19
CA PRO A 655 41.84 20.04 -6.76
C PRO A 655 42.39 18.67 -6.37
N TYR A 656 43.32 18.66 -5.39
CA TYR A 656 43.96 17.44 -4.91
C TYR A 656 42.97 16.43 -4.39
N ILE A 657 41.91 16.86 -3.63
CA ILE A 657 40.87 15.99 -3.12
C ILE A 657 40.13 15.28 -4.26
N VAL A 658 39.81 15.97 -5.37
CA VAL A 658 39.13 15.37 -6.51
C VAL A 658 40.02 14.31 -7.15
N ARG A 659 41.29 14.63 -7.43
CA ARG A 659 42.26 13.68 -8.03
C ARG A 659 42.42 12.43 -7.17
N GLN A 660 42.66 12.58 -5.87
CA GLN A 660 42.90 11.46 -4.95
C GLN A 660 41.66 10.57 -4.76
N CYS A 661 40.48 11.17 -4.63
CA CYS A 661 39.24 10.37 -4.52
C CYS A 661 38.99 9.55 -5.82
N LEU A 662 39.15 10.17 -6.99
CA LEU A 662 38.94 9.46 -8.25
C LEU A 662 39.98 8.35 -8.46
N GLU A 663 41.27 8.61 -8.20
CA GLU A 663 42.36 7.63 -8.29
C GLU A 663 42.08 6.41 -7.40
N GLU A 664 41.65 6.63 -6.14
CA GLU A 664 41.36 5.54 -5.23
C GLU A 664 40.11 4.73 -5.63
N ILE A 665 39.09 5.41 -6.16
CA ILE A 665 37.89 4.73 -6.66
C ILE A 665 38.24 3.92 -7.92
N GLU A 666 39.07 4.43 -8.81
CA GLU A 666 39.54 3.70 -9.99
C GLU A 666 40.37 2.48 -9.61
N ARG A 667 41.15 2.58 -8.55
CA ARG A 667 42.01 1.49 -8.08
C ARG A 667 41.23 0.30 -7.52
N ARG A 668 40.11 0.54 -6.77
CA ARG A 668 39.40 -0.53 -6.05
C ARG A 668 37.88 -0.43 -6.01
N GLY A 669 37.29 0.61 -6.54
CA GLY A 669 35.85 0.87 -6.47
C GLY A 669 35.09 0.68 -7.77
N MET A 670 35.76 0.42 -8.90
CA MET A 670 35.12 0.35 -10.22
C MET A 670 34.08 -0.79 -10.34
N GLU A 671 34.20 -1.85 -9.57
CA GLU A 671 33.33 -3.01 -9.57
C GLU A 671 32.39 -3.03 -8.35
N GLU A 672 32.43 -2.01 -7.48
CA GLU A 672 31.53 -1.93 -6.33
C GLU A 672 30.10 -1.63 -6.77
N VAL A 673 29.18 -2.52 -6.40
CA VAL A 673 27.76 -2.42 -6.79
C VAL A 673 27.12 -1.18 -6.17
N GLY A 674 26.67 -0.26 -7.02
CA GLY A 674 26.05 1.00 -6.60
C GLY A 674 27.06 2.05 -6.15
N ILE A 675 28.32 1.98 -6.60
CA ILE A 675 29.29 3.05 -6.33
C ILE A 675 28.69 4.42 -6.62
N TYR A 676 28.90 5.39 -5.76
CA TYR A 676 28.25 6.71 -5.72
C TYR A 676 26.78 6.73 -5.29
N ARG A 677 25.98 5.70 -5.59
CA ARG A 677 24.58 5.61 -5.19
C ARG A 677 24.41 5.16 -3.75
N VAL A 678 25.21 4.18 -3.32
CA VAL A 678 25.22 3.68 -1.94
C VAL A 678 25.95 4.68 -1.06
N SER A 679 25.34 5.01 0.10
CA SER A 679 25.94 5.93 1.05
C SER A 679 27.06 5.26 1.85
N GLY A 680 28.21 5.91 1.94
CA GLY A 680 29.26 5.52 2.88
C GLY A 680 28.92 5.91 4.32
N VAL A 681 29.68 5.41 5.26
CA VAL A 681 29.53 5.73 6.70
C VAL A 681 29.87 7.19 6.95
N ALA A 682 28.94 7.95 7.54
CA ALA A 682 29.09 9.40 7.73
C ALA A 682 30.31 9.78 8.60
N THR A 683 30.65 8.96 9.61
CA THR A 683 31.85 9.18 10.43
C THR A 683 33.14 9.08 9.63
N ASP A 684 33.23 8.16 8.67
CA ASP A 684 34.38 8.00 7.79
C ASP A 684 34.49 9.17 6.81
N ILE A 685 33.35 9.60 6.23
CA ILE A 685 33.30 10.79 5.38
C ILE A 685 33.77 12.02 6.14
N GLN A 686 33.34 12.19 7.39
CA GLN A 686 33.74 13.32 8.23
C GLN A 686 35.23 13.27 8.61
N ALA A 687 35.76 12.06 8.85
CA ALA A 687 37.19 11.85 9.12
C ALA A 687 38.04 12.23 7.89
N LEU A 688 37.64 11.79 6.68
CA LEU A 688 38.32 12.17 5.44
C LEU A 688 38.24 13.68 5.19
N LYS A 689 37.05 14.29 5.41
CA LYS A 689 36.91 15.75 5.28
C LYS A 689 37.87 16.48 6.18
N THR A 690 37.98 16.08 7.45
CA THR A 690 38.94 16.69 8.40
C THR A 690 40.37 16.50 7.93
N ALA A 691 40.74 15.33 7.44
CA ALA A 691 42.08 15.04 6.94
C ALA A 691 42.44 15.90 5.73
N PHE A 692 41.53 16.11 4.77
CA PHE A 692 41.75 17.02 3.64
C PHE A 692 41.81 18.47 4.07
N ASP A 693 40.95 18.90 5.00
CA ASP A 693 40.93 20.28 5.50
C ASP A 693 42.22 20.63 6.29
N THR A 694 42.85 19.67 6.96
CA THR A 694 44.08 19.83 7.70
C THR A 694 45.35 19.57 6.87
N ASN A 695 45.16 19.25 5.57
CA ASN A 695 46.27 18.88 4.66
C ASN A 695 47.17 17.76 5.24
N ASN A 696 46.52 16.71 5.78
CA ASN A 696 47.19 15.57 6.33
C ASN A 696 47.95 14.79 5.23
N LYS A 697 49.23 14.57 5.40
CA LYS A 697 50.10 13.86 4.44
C LYS A 697 49.73 12.37 4.28
N ASP A 698 49.06 11.81 5.27
CA ASP A 698 48.69 10.40 5.32
C ASP A 698 47.27 10.12 4.78
N VAL A 699 46.62 11.11 4.11
CA VAL A 699 45.27 10.98 3.58
C VAL A 699 45.14 9.77 2.63
N SER A 700 46.14 9.55 1.77
CA SER A 700 46.10 8.41 0.84
C SER A 700 46.20 7.05 1.56
N VAL A 701 46.93 6.94 2.63
CA VAL A 701 47.00 5.74 3.48
C VAL A 701 45.67 5.54 4.15
N MET A 702 45.10 6.59 4.75
CA MET A 702 43.78 6.57 5.39
C MET A 702 42.69 6.14 4.43
N MET A 703 42.67 6.68 3.18
CA MET A 703 41.72 6.27 2.15
C MET A 703 41.86 4.80 1.75
N SER A 704 43.07 4.24 1.69
CA SER A 704 43.33 2.85 1.34
C SER A 704 42.72 1.84 2.33
N GLU A 705 42.48 2.23 3.57
CA GLU A 705 41.91 1.42 4.64
C GLU A 705 40.40 1.60 4.78
N MET A 706 39.83 2.68 4.22
CA MET A 706 38.41 2.99 4.33
C MET A 706 37.54 2.30 3.25
N ASP A 707 36.24 2.20 3.52
CA ASP A 707 35.26 1.76 2.54
C ASP A 707 35.21 2.71 1.35
N VAL A 708 35.20 2.17 0.14
CA VAL A 708 35.22 2.96 -1.10
C VAL A 708 33.97 3.84 -1.24
N ASN A 709 32.82 3.44 -0.65
CA ASN A 709 31.61 4.26 -0.64
C ASN A 709 31.78 5.51 0.28
N ALA A 710 32.62 5.44 1.31
CA ALA A 710 32.98 6.63 2.09
C ALA A 710 33.81 7.62 1.28
N ILE A 711 34.72 7.14 0.43
CA ILE A 711 35.53 7.99 -0.45
C ILE A 711 34.63 8.64 -1.52
N ALA A 712 33.73 7.86 -2.12
CA ALA A 712 32.71 8.34 -3.07
C ALA A 712 31.78 9.40 -2.41
N GLY A 713 31.39 9.15 -1.15
CA GLY A 713 30.61 10.10 -0.34
C GLY A 713 31.37 11.40 -0.06
N THR A 714 32.67 11.31 0.21
CA THR A 714 33.53 12.48 0.46
C THR A 714 33.65 13.34 -0.80
N LEU A 715 33.80 12.75 -1.97
CA LEU A 715 33.85 13.46 -3.24
C LEU A 715 32.51 14.19 -3.52
N LYS A 716 31.39 13.53 -3.31
CA LYS A 716 30.06 14.17 -3.47
C LYS A 716 29.89 15.32 -2.48
N LEU A 717 30.30 15.13 -1.23
CA LEU A 717 30.23 16.16 -0.20
C LEU A 717 31.08 17.38 -0.57
N TYR A 718 32.27 17.18 -1.15
CA TYR A 718 33.13 18.26 -1.60
C TYR A 718 32.42 19.15 -2.61
N PHE A 719 31.83 18.60 -3.67
CA PHE A 719 31.08 19.37 -4.66
C PHE A 719 29.81 20.00 -4.06
N ARG A 720 29.14 19.34 -3.13
CA ARG A 720 27.93 19.86 -2.46
C ARG A 720 28.26 21.07 -1.54
N GLU A 721 29.42 21.09 -0.92
CA GLU A 721 29.85 22.18 -0.04
C GLU A 721 30.54 23.33 -0.76
N LEU A 722 30.77 23.28 -2.06
CA LEU A 722 31.31 24.42 -2.81
C LEU A 722 30.39 25.65 -2.60
N PRO A 723 30.97 26.85 -2.35
CA PRO A 723 30.21 28.11 -2.22
C PRO A 723 29.36 28.41 -3.43
N GLU A 724 29.87 28.08 -4.61
CA GLU A 724 29.17 28.16 -5.89
C GLU A 724 29.23 26.79 -6.56
N PRO A 725 28.14 26.29 -7.16
CA PRO A 725 28.13 24.98 -7.82
C PRO A 725 29.12 24.93 -8.98
N LEU A 726 29.53 23.73 -9.38
CA LEU A 726 30.53 23.53 -10.44
C LEU A 726 30.11 24.19 -11.76
N PHE A 727 28.83 24.21 -12.09
CA PHE A 727 28.27 24.83 -13.31
C PHE A 727 27.94 26.32 -13.16
N THR A 728 28.30 26.94 -12.04
CA THR A 728 28.10 28.33 -11.65
C THR A 728 26.61 28.75 -11.56
N ASP A 729 26.33 29.71 -10.70
CA ASP A 729 24.97 30.25 -10.53
C ASP A 729 24.48 31.00 -11.76
N GLU A 730 25.42 31.66 -12.48
CA GLU A 730 25.14 32.49 -13.64
C GLU A 730 24.75 31.64 -14.86
N LEU A 731 25.43 30.52 -15.09
CA LEU A 731 25.26 29.69 -16.29
C LEU A 731 24.19 28.62 -16.15
N TYR A 732 23.83 28.22 -14.92
CA TYR A 732 22.89 27.17 -14.71
C TYR A 732 21.53 27.37 -15.40
N PRO A 733 20.86 28.54 -15.36
CA PRO A 733 19.59 28.77 -16.07
C PRO A 733 19.73 28.57 -17.60
N ASN A 734 20.88 28.93 -18.16
CA ASN A 734 21.16 28.80 -19.59
C ASN A 734 21.35 27.31 -19.96
N PHE A 735 21.99 26.49 -19.14
CA PHE A 735 22.08 25.05 -19.36
C PHE A 735 20.70 24.39 -19.29
N ALA A 736 19.86 24.78 -18.33
CA ALA A 736 18.48 24.30 -18.23
C ALA A 736 17.62 24.71 -19.44
N GLY A 737 17.81 25.91 -19.98
CA GLY A 737 17.17 26.37 -21.21
C GLY A 737 17.70 25.65 -22.44
N GLY A 738 19.02 25.48 -22.53
CA GLY A 738 19.69 24.82 -23.66
C GLY A 738 19.30 23.38 -23.86
N ILE A 739 19.17 22.62 -22.76
CA ILE A 739 18.77 21.20 -22.82
C ILE A 739 17.32 21.03 -23.29
N ALA A 740 16.47 22.04 -23.12
CA ALA A 740 15.08 22.05 -23.55
C ALA A 740 14.86 22.31 -25.02
N LEU A 741 15.91 22.72 -25.77
CA LEU A 741 15.82 22.96 -27.20
C LEU A 741 15.44 21.70 -27.96
N SER A 742 14.50 21.82 -28.90
CA SER A 742 14.03 20.69 -29.72
C SER A 742 14.95 20.40 -30.92
N ASP A 743 15.62 21.40 -31.45
CA ASP A 743 16.57 21.23 -32.54
C ASP A 743 17.91 20.71 -32.02
N SER A 744 18.38 19.57 -32.53
CA SER A 744 19.56 18.87 -32.03
C SER A 744 20.85 19.65 -32.31
N VAL A 745 20.95 20.35 -33.45
CA VAL A 745 22.15 21.12 -33.83
C VAL A 745 22.26 22.39 -32.98
N ALA A 746 21.14 23.09 -32.80
CA ALA A 746 21.08 24.26 -31.94
C ALA A 746 21.37 23.88 -30.47
N LYS A 747 20.83 22.75 -30.01
CA LYS A 747 21.11 22.20 -28.66
C LYS A 747 22.59 21.93 -28.48
N GLU A 748 23.22 21.19 -29.40
CA GLU A 748 24.64 20.84 -29.33
C GLU A 748 25.51 22.09 -29.29
N SER A 749 25.28 23.02 -30.22
CA SER A 749 26.01 24.28 -30.26
C SER A 749 25.82 25.10 -28.97
N CYS A 750 24.60 25.19 -28.46
CA CYS A 750 24.31 25.90 -27.22
C CYS A 750 25.03 25.27 -26.03
N MET A 751 24.87 23.96 -25.84
CA MET A 751 25.41 23.23 -24.68
C MET A 751 26.96 23.27 -24.66
N LEU A 752 27.61 23.09 -25.83
CA LEU A 752 29.07 23.15 -25.92
C LEU A 752 29.61 24.58 -25.70
N ASN A 753 28.92 25.61 -26.21
CA ASN A 753 29.31 26.99 -25.96
C ASN A 753 29.16 27.36 -24.46
N LEU A 754 28.11 26.94 -23.81
CA LEU A 754 27.91 27.13 -22.38
C LEU A 754 28.98 26.41 -21.56
N LEU A 755 29.32 25.17 -21.93
CA LEU A 755 30.39 24.42 -21.27
C LEU A 755 31.72 25.13 -21.33
N LEU A 756 32.09 25.61 -22.55
CA LEU A 756 33.34 26.35 -22.76
C LEU A 756 33.34 27.76 -22.15
N SER A 757 32.19 28.29 -21.75
CA SER A 757 32.02 29.54 -21.01
C SER A 757 32.27 29.42 -19.52
N LEU A 758 32.36 28.18 -18.97
CA LEU A 758 32.72 27.96 -17.58
C LEU A 758 34.10 28.54 -17.25
N PRO A 759 34.35 29.04 -16.03
CA PRO A 759 35.68 29.36 -15.55
C PRO A 759 36.64 28.18 -15.71
N GLU A 760 37.89 28.44 -16.12
CA GLU A 760 38.87 27.38 -16.44
C GLU A 760 38.99 26.30 -15.33
N PRO A 761 39.09 26.61 -14.04
CA PRO A 761 39.14 25.59 -13.01
C PRO A 761 37.87 24.70 -12.93
N ASN A 762 36.71 25.29 -13.17
CA ASN A 762 35.43 24.57 -13.17
C ASN A 762 35.34 23.64 -14.37
N LEU A 763 35.68 24.15 -15.55
CA LEU A 763 35.68 23.38 -16.79
C LEU A 763 36.65 22.19 -16.73
N VAL A 764 37.90 22.43 -16.33
CA VAL A 764 38.90 21.34 -16.27
C VAL A 764 38.55 20.31 -15.19
N THR A 765 38.07 20.76 -14.02
CA THR A 765 37.59 19.82 -12.97
C THR A 765 36.38 19.01 -13.42
N PHE A 766 35.43 19.65 -14.15
CA PHE A 766 34.28 18.95 -14.69
C PHE A 766 34.71 17.92 -15.74
N LEU A 767 35.54 18.24 -16.69
CA LEU A 767 36.01 17.31 -17.72
C LEU A 767 36.75 16.12 -17.11
N PHE A 768 37.57 16.38 -16.09
CA PHE A 768 38.27 15.32 -15.36
C PHE A 768 37.31 14.37 -14.64
N LEU A 769 36.25 14.89 -13.97
CA LEU A 769 35.19 14.10 -13.38
C LEU A 769 34.37 13.35 -14.42
N LEU A 770 34.01 14.00 -15.52
CA LEU A 770 33.19 13.44 -16.58
C LEU A 770 33.86 12.21 -17.22
N ASP A 771 35.15 12.29 -17.51
CA ASP A 771 35.95 11.18 -18.03
C ASP A 771 35.97 9.98 -17.07
N HIS A 772 36.14 10.23 -15.77
CA HIS A 772 36.05 9.21 -14.74
C HIS A 772 34.65 8.55 -14.71
N LEU A 773 33.57 9.35 -14.75
CA LEU A 773 32.20 8.82 -14.69
C LEU A 773 31.88 7.95 -15.91
N LYS A 774 32.41 8.28 -17.09
CA LYS A 774 32.30 7.43 -18.30
C LYS A 774 32.99 6.08 -18.08
N ARG A 775 34.21 6.06 -17.52
CA ARG A 775 34.93 4.81 -17.18
C ARG A 775 34.17 3.96 -16.14
N VAL A 776 33.52 4.59 -15.16
CA VAL A 776 32.68 3.88 -14.19
C VAL A 776 31.50 3.21 -14.91
N ALA A 777 30.86 3.90 -15.87
CA ALA A 777 29.75 3.36 -16.62
C ALA A 777 30.13 2.20 -17.56
N GLU A 778 31.39 2.12 -18.04
CA GLU A 778 31.88 0.97 -18.81
C GLU A 778 31.79 -0.35 -18.04
N LYS A 779 31.79 -0.29 -16.71
CA LYS A 779 31.63 -1.45 -15.81
C LYS A 779 30.20 -1.65 -15.32
N GLU A 780 29.19 -1.07 -15.98
CA GLU A 780 27.78 -1.14 -15.58
C GLU A 780 27.27 -2.57 -15.36
N SER A 781 27.71 -3.52 -16.17
CA SER A 781 27.34 -4.93 -16.03
C SER A 781 27.64 -5.48 -14.62
N VAL A 782 28.70 -4.98 -13.96
CA VAL A 782 29.15 -5.38 -12.64
C VAL A 782 28.63 -4.42 -11.55
N ASN A 783 28.96 -3.14 -11.66
CA ASN A 783 28.68 -2.13 -10.64
C ASN A 783 27.24 -1.60 -10.65
N LYS A 784 26.44 -1.89 -11.68
CA LYS A 784 25.05 -1.46 -11.87
C LYS A 784 24.89 0.06 -11.90
N MET A 785 25.91 0.79 -12.41
CA MET A 785 25.90 2.24 -12.52
C MET A 785 26.00 2.65 -14.00
N SER A 786 24.83 2.87 -14.62
CA SER A 786 24.70 3.44 -15.95
C SER A 786 25.09 4.93 -15.97
N LEU A 787 25.31 5.47 -17.16
CA LEU A 787 25.49 6.91 -17.35
C LEU A 787 24.35 7.71 -16.72
N HIS A 788 23.13 7.18 -16.84
CA HIS A 788 21.94 7.78 -16.27
C HIS A 788 21.96 7.76 -14.73
N ASN A 789 22.30 6.62 -14.12
CA ASN A 789 22.41 6.51 -12.65
C ASN A 789 23.47 7.48 -12.11
N LEU A 790 24.57 7.66 -12.81
CA LEU A 790 25.60 8.61 -12.45
C LEU A 790 25.12 10.07 -12.61
N ALA A 791 24.39 10.37 -13.68
CA ALA A 791 23.77 11.67 -13.88
C ALA A 791 22.74 12.00 -12.78
N THR A 792 21.95 11.03 -12.34
CA THR A 792 20.96 11.17 -11.26
C THR A 792 21.64 11.52 -9.94
N VAL A 793 22.78 10.89 -9.65
CA VAL A 793 23.54 11.16 -8.41
C VAL A 793 24.25 12.51 -8.44
N PHE A 794 24.92 12.84 -9.54
CA PHE A 794 25.78 14.03 -9.63
C PHE A 794 25.05 15.27 -10.15
N GLY A 795 24.03 15.17 -11.00
CA GLY A 795 23.31 16.31 -11.56
C GLY A 795 22.87 17.32 -10.51
N PRO A 796 22.09 16.91 -9.47
CA PRO A 796 21.68 17.81 -8.39
C PRO A 796 22.83 18.36 -7.54
N THR A 797 23.97 17.70 -7.54
CA THR A 797 25.16 18.15 -6.79
C THR A 797 25.94 19.20 -7.54
N LEU A 798 26.09 19.04 -8.87
CA LEU A 798 26.92 19.91 -9.71
C LEU A 798 26.16 21.13 -10.24
N LEU A 799 24.82 21.03 -10.34
CA LEU A 799 23.92 22.02 -10.94
C LEU A 799 22.90 22.56 -9.93
N ARG A 800 23.32 22.93 -8.74
CA ARG A 800 22.41 23.49 -7.71
C ARG A 800 21.86 24.85 -8.14
N PRO A 801 20.55 25.14 -7.93
CA PRO A 801 19.98 26.45 -8.20
C PRO A 801 20.53 27.53 -7.23
N SER A 802 20.54 28.78 -7.67
CA SER A 802 20.86 29.93 -6.79
C SER A 802 19.76 30.13 -5.74
N GLU A 803 20.14 30.51 -4.50
CA GLU A 803 19.14 30.89 -3.48
C GLU A 803 18.30 32.13 -3.87
N LYS A 804 18.78 32.92 -4.83
CA LYS A 804 18.07 34.11 -5.32
C LYS A 804 16.87 33.77 -6.19
N ASP A 805 16.90 32.63 -6.87
CA ASP A 805 15.84 32.17 -7.76
C ASP A 805 14.73 31.43 -7.01
N SER A 806 14.98 30.99 -5.79
CA SER A 806 13.99 30.31 -4.93
C SER A 806 13.00 31.24 -4.24
N LYS A 807 13.10 32.57 -4.39
CA LYS A 807 12.13 33.54 -3.86
C LYS A 807 10.91 33.68 -4.75
N ILE A 808 10.10 32.65 -4.83
CA ILE A 808 8.69 32.78 -5.19
C ILE A 808 8.03 33.54 -4.01
N PRO A 809 7.20 34.60 -4.25
CA PRO A 809 6.57 35.34 -3.18
C PRO A 809 5.61 34.43 -2.42
N THR A 810 6.02 34.00 -1.23
CA THR A 810 5.21 33.22 -0.33
C THR A 810 4.18 34.10 0.33
N ASN A 811 2.93 33.97 -0.08
CA ASN A 811 1.81 34.41 0.73
C ASN A 811 1.78 33.51 1.99
N PRO A 812 1.77 34.08 3.22
CA PRO A 812 2.01 33.29 4.45
C PRO A 812 0.84 32.36 4.86
N THR A 813 -0.17 32.20 4.03
CA THR A 813 -1.41 31.47 4.38
C THR A 813 -1.66 30.17 3.60
N GLN A 814 -0.73 29.70 2.78
CA GLN A 814 -0.92 28.42 2.07
C GLN A 814 0.30 27.50 2.20
N PRO A 815 0.14 26.24 2.62
CA PRO A 815 1.20 25.26 2.53
C PRO A 815 1.48 24.99 1.06
N ILE A 816 2.65 25.36 0.59
CA ILE A 816 3.13 25.06 -0.76
C ILE A 816 3.54 23.58 -0.75
N THR A 817 2.82 22.74 -1.50
CA THR A 817 3.27 21.41 -1.83
C THR A 817 4.41 21.51 -2.85
N MET A 818 5.64 21.66 -2.36
CA MET A 818 6.85 21.85 -3.17
C MET A 818 7.32 20.58 -3.90
N GLY A 819 6.70 19.42 -3.68
CA GLY A 819 7.16 18.15 -4.21
C GLY A 819 7.24 18.07 -5.74
N ASP A 820 6.30 18.68 -6.45
CA ASP A 820 6.16 18.46 -7.90
C ASP A 820 7.03 19.42 -8.75
N SER A 821 7.17 20.67 -8.32
CA SER A 821 8.05 21.65 -8.99
C SER A 821 9.51 21.24 -8.88
N TRP A 822 9.88 20.72 -7.73
CA TRP A 822 11.23 20.26 -7.45
C TRP A 822 11.64 19.02 -8.24
N SER A 823 10.76 18.06 -8.46
CA SER A 823 11.08 16.86 -9.26
C SER A 823 11.39 17.20 -10.72
N LEU A 824 10.74 18.22 -11.28
CA LEU A 824 11.04 18.72 -12.64
C LEU A 824 12.38 19.41 -12.74
N GLU A 825 12.77 20.18 -11.70
CA GLU A 825 14.07 20.86 -11.66
C GLU A 825 15.23 19.87 -11.55
N VAL A 826 15.11 18.87 -10.67
CA VAL A 826 16.10 17.80 -10.54
C VAL A 826 16.24 17.02 -11.85
N MET A 827 15.13 16.79 -12.55
CA MET A 827 15.17 16.10 -13.83
C MET A 827 15.91 16.92 -14.90
N SER A 828 15.75 18.24 -14.90
CA SER A 828 16.54 19.12 -15.79
C SER A 828 18.04 19.01 -15.50
N GLN A 829 18.44 19.00 -14.21
CA GLN A 829 19.83 18.82 -13.78
C GLN A 829 20.42 17.48 -14.23
N VAL A 830 19.64 16.42 -14.10
CA VAL A 830 20.01 15.07 -14.57
C VAL A 830 20.19 15.06 -16.08
N GLN A 831 19.27 15.66 -16.83
CA GLN A 831 19.34 15.70 -18.30
C GLN A 831 20.54 16.48 -18.80
N VAL A 832 20.89 17.60 -18.17
CA VAL A 832 22.09 18.39 -18.54
C VAL A 832 23.36 17.55 -18.37
N LEU A 833 23.51 16.88 -17.22
CA LEU A 833 24.71 16.07 -17.00
C LEU A 833 24.73 14.83 -17.91
N LEU A 834 23.58 14.18 -18.08
CA LEU A 834 23.45 13.00 -18.95
C LEU A 834 23.84 13.34 -20.40
N TYR A 835 23.43 14.51 -20.89
CA TYR A 835 23.80 14.99 -22.23
C TYR A 835 25.31 14.99 -22.43
N PHE A 836 26.09 15.55 -21.47
CA PHE A 836 27.55 15.56 -21.55
C PHE A 836 28.17 14.17 -21.37
N LEU A 837 27.58 13.31 -20.57
CA LEU A 837 28.03 11.92 -20.40
C LEU A 837 27.86 11.09 -21.69
N GLN A 838 26.85 11.38 -22.50
CA GLN A 838 26.55 10.69 -23.77
C GLN A 838 27.37 11.18 -24.95
N LEU A 839 27.97 12.37 -24.88
CA LEU A 839 28.82 12.87 -25.96
C LEU A 839 30.07 12.02 -26.11
N GLU A 840 30.35 11.53 -27.33
CA GLU A 840 31.57 10.73 -27.59
C GLU A 840 32.83 11.57 -27.40
N THR A 841 32.83 12.80 -27.90
CA THR A 841 33.96 13.71 -27.81
C THR A 841 33.50 15.10 -27.37
N ILE A 842 34.23 15.68 -26.41
CA ILE A 842 34.05 17.07 -26.02
C ILE A 842 35.24 17.89 -26.52
N PRO A 843 35.03 19.03 -27.27
CA PRO A 843 36.11 19.86 -27.71
C PRO A 843 36.91 20.40 -26.52
N THR A 844 38.22 20.20 -26.54
CA THR A 844 39.12 20.78 -25.54
C THR A 844 39.34 22.28 -25.80
N PRO A 845 39.62 23.09 -24.78
CA PRO A 845 39.94 24.53 -24.98
C PRO A 845 41.01 24.79 -26.02
N ASP A 846 41.94 23.89 -26.21
CA ASP A 846 43.02 24.02 -27.20
C ASP A 846 42.56 23.79 -28.64
N SER A 847 41.50 23.00 -28.87
CA SER A 847 40.93 22.76 -30.20
C SER A 847 40.18 23.99 -30.76
N LYS A 848 39.64 24.84 -29.89
CA LYS A 848 39.00 26.09 -30.30
C LYS A 848 39.98 27.16 -30.76
N ARG A 849 41.23 27.19 -30.19
CA ARG A 849 42.29 28.07 -30.67
C ARG A 849 42.76 27.70 -32.07
N GLN A 850 42.78 26.40 -32.40
CA GLN A 850 43.12 25.92 -33.74
C GLN A 850 42.00 26.23 -34.76
N SER A 851 40.71 26.06 -34.39
CA SER A 851 39.59 26.33 -35.30
C SER A 851 39.41 27.84 -35.63
N ILE A 852 39.74 28.72 -34.65
CA ILE A 852 39.74 30.19 -34.90
C ILE A 852 40.87 30.60 -35.79
N LEU A 853 42.04 29.95 -35.73
CA LEU A 853 43.16 30.20 -36.63
C LEU A 853 42.86 29.76 -38.10
N PHE A 854 42.04 28.74 -38.26
CA PHE A 854 41.62 28.28 -39.64
C PHE A 854 40.43 29.02 -40.21
N SER A 855 39.67 29.79 -39.42
CA SER A 855 38.53 30.57 -39.93
C SER A 855 38.83 32.01 -40.28
N THR A 856 40.08 32.43 -40.12
CA THR A 856 40.59 33.82 -40.55
C THR A 856 41.38 33.82 -41.84
N GLU A 857 41.45 32.71 -42.58
CA GLU A 857 41.98 32.60 -43.89
C GLU A 857 40.95 32.13 -44.90
N VAL A 858 39.89 32.92 -45.16
CA VAL A 858 39.13 32.93 -46.47
C VAL A 858 38.59 34.32 -46.68
#